data_8a12396b2cff2640cd00552478606d6a
#
_entry.id   8a12396b2cff2640cd00552478606d6a
#
_cell.length_a   1.000
_cell.length_b   1.000
_cell.length_c   1.000
_cell.angle_alpha   90.00
_cell.angle_beta   90.00
_cell.angle_gamma   90.00
#
_symmetry.space_group_name_H-M   'P 1'
#
loop_
_entity.id
_entity.type
_entity.pdbx_description
1 polymer ?
#
loop_
_entity_poly.entity_id
_entity_poly.type
_entity_poly.pdbx_seq_one_letter_code
_entity_poly.pdbx_strand_id
1 'polypeptide(L)'
;MTKFILFHFEFFRFREPIVSGARKNKTQAKRSVALDACKKLHQDGLLNELLLPRKRVLDIMLDEFEDDSKRPKIGTKRSKSYYKIVLPTLMTSVEEDQKMILYKIELKLVTESSHTKNVKQYNIYDPSQFPRKLGIIVGGQDDIFEHPFDIFTLSGQVSVKLKALGAFSASKYPMKLLKDFHCFALSEVIGFNANLVKAEKESKEYLMVPLIGNEIDIGFLDSWNAANKASGKSGKWKFSEDDYKDAVVIPQHRKMENFFVEEIVREKCPLSVLPNNAPQTYHDHYEKNYRCKINDLNQPLLRISNADKKHFMYAQVSTVQDFDEMVEMNRNSFLDKRTLLVPELTKVHFIPGSLWREIQMLPFIMNRLSSMSKINNLMKELNKTVGRHYDLEDNETFPQLIEDKPSFKLLIGKEQGTKLKLPDMLQAFTLRGAGEIFDMEKAEILGDAFLKFAMSIALFSNKSISKGDEGFLTQYRSSLVGNKRLFKLAKQKNLHQFISACKFEPHLNWKPPRFGHDLDLENTLMEWDEEFRLNIKEGDDTRKGHSQVTLFRMMTEDDKLNIQTKGLPTKKEFLKMMRTRLENSVIPDGDKVRPLSHVLMADKSIADVVEALIGVHLSKGGPEAAVKILGYLGLSFLPNDDIKSVIDYNHLHETNHKSWFKSNLDALPKTSLWLLEETEDSAFGMNLNFKDIEDNLEMFLRKVNVVQIESQIGYVFKEKSFLLQALTHSSYSMNKITYSYERLEFLGDAVLDYLVTCHLMSTNNDLTPGKITNLRSALVNNNTLADIAVENGLHKHLLQQSPELFKRISVYVDEHEVLQAEDMAKMFYEKNNELFNESDCPCLEQVEIPKALGDIVESLIGAIYLDTNHDLAQVWRVLEKLFGDRLSEVVRKMPKNFIVRLMEEFPERIEFNRPEMMKDGKVSIIVRVYKTEDDPMRFKGIGLNKKAAKVAAAKCAIRELKKRGIISDKV
;
A
#
# COMPACT_ATOMS: atom_id res chain seq x y z
N MET A 1 14.80 23.63 39.31
CA MET A 1 13.83 24.24 38.36
C MET A 1 12.84 23.20 37.89
N THR A 2 11.58 23.36 38.23
CA THR A 2 10.47 22.49 37.87
C THR A 2 10.05 22.80 36.42
N LYS A 3 10.21 21.82 35.49
CA LYS A 3 9.82 22.00 34.09
C LYS A 3 8.42 21.44 33.90
N PHE A 4 7.50 22.28 33.42
CA PHE A 4 6.21 21.90 32.90
C PHE A 4 6.34 21.64 31.40
N ILE A 5 5.71 20.59 30.91
CA ILE A 5 5.62 20.33 29.48
C ILE A 5 4.15 20.37 29.12
N LEU A 6 3.83 21.23 28.16
CA LEU A 6 2.53 21.35 27.52
C LEU A 6 2.54 20.45 26.29
N PHE A 7 1.60 19.54 26.18
CA PHE A 7 1.35 18.79 24.94
C PHE A 7 0.09 19.37 24.28
N HIS A 8 0.28 19.93 23.11
CA HIS A 8 -0.83 20.31 22.22
C HIS A 8 -1.02 19.13 21.23
N PHE A 9 -2.18 18.49 21.31
CA PHE A 9 -2.60 17.50 20.33
C PHE A 9 -3.53 18.19 19.35
N GLU A 10 -3.00 18.68 18.22
CA GLU A 10 -3.81 19.29 17.17
C GLU A 10 -4.77 18.28 16.49
N PHE A 11 -4.50 16.98 16.62
CA PHE A 11 -5.28 15.89 16.03
C PHE A 11 -6.33 15.25 16.95
N PHE A 12 -6.36 15.61 18.24
CA PHE A 12 -7.32 15.05 19.20
C PHE A 12 -8.17 16.15 19.84
N ARG A 13 -9.42 15.79 20.19
CA ARG A 13 -10.52 16.60 20.73
C ARG A 13 -10.21 17.46 21.96
N PHE A 14 -8.98 17.55 22.43
CA PHE A 14 -8.67 18.36 23.61
C PHE A 14 -8.53 19.83 23.21
N ARG A 15 -9.53 20.64 23.58
CA ARG A 15 -9.46 22.10 23.48
C ARG A 15 -8.54 22.72 24.50
N GLU A 16 -8.29 22.05 25.64
CA GLU A 16 -7.39 22.52 26.66
C GLU A 16 -6.10 21.67 26.71
N PRO A 17 -4.95 22.30 26.84
CA PRO A 17 -3.69 21.61 26.92
C PRO A 17 -3.60 20.77 28.19
N ILE A 18 -3.16 19.52 28.07
CA ILE A 18 -2.93 18.66 29.23
C ILE A 18 -1.59 19.05 29.87
N VAL A 19 -1.62 19.48 31.10
CA VAL A 19 -0.46 19.90 31.89
C VAL A 19 -0.18 18.89 32.98
N SER A 20 1.00 18.30 32.95
CA SER A 20 1.43 17.43 34.07
C SER A 20 1.94 18.24 35.24
N GLY A 21 1.82 17.67 36.45
CA GLY A 21 2.50 18.18 37.62
C GLY A 21 4.03 18.27 37.41
N ALA A 22 4.67 19.16 38.22
CA ALA A 22 6.09 19.40 38.16
C ALA A 22 6.95 18.12 38.36
N ARG A 23 7.94 17.86 37.51
CA ARG A 23 8.83 16.70 37.56
C ARG A 23 10.30 17.09 37.58
N LYS A 24 11.16 16.18 38.08
CA LYS A 24 12.61 16.43 38.27
C LYS A 24 13.34 16.64 36.94
N ASN A 25 12.94 16.02 35.87
CA ASN A 25 13.57 16.18 34.55
C ASN A 25 12.52 16.15 33.39
N LYS A 26 12.98 16.58 32.22
CA LYS A 26 12.16 16.72 31.02
C LYS A 26 11.53 15.37 30.55
N THR A 27 12.27 14.28 30.67
CA THR A 27 11.82 12.94 30.27
C THR A 27 10.71 12.45 31.19
N GLN A 28 10.85 12.64 32.51
CA GLN A 28 9.79 12.29 33.45
C GLN A 28 8.55 13.18 33.31
N ALA A 29 8.73 14.47 32.99
CA ALA A 29 7.61 15.36 32.70
C ALA A 29 6.86 14.92 31.45
N LYS A 30 7.57 14.55 30.36
CA LYS A 30 6.95 14.00 29.14
C LYS A 30 6.19 12.72 29.41
N ARG A 31 6.77 11.77 30.16
CA ARG A 31 6.11 10.51 30.52
C ARG A 31 4.85 10.75 31.36
N SER A 32 4.89 11.69 32.30
CA SER A 32 3.74 12.03 33.14
C SER A 32 2.60 12.63 32.29
N VAL A 33 2.90 13.61 31.42
CA VAL A 33 1.88 14.21 30.52
C VAL A 33 1.30 13.15 29.57
N ALA A 34 2.15 12.29 29.00
CA ALA A 34 1.69 11.21 28.14
C ALA A 34 0.77 10.23 28.88
N LEU A 35 1.12 9.89 30.13
CA LEU A 35 0.27 9.04 30.95
C LEU A 35 -1.08 9.69 31.28
N ASP A 36 -1.07 10.97 31.64
CA ASP A 36 -2.28 11.72 31.96
C ASP A 36 -3.15 11.90 30.71
N ALA A 37 -2.54 12.08 29.52
CA ALA A 37 -3.23 12.08 28.25
C ALA A 37 -3.84 10.72 27.92
N CYS A 38 -3.12 9.62 28.11
CA CYS A 38 -3.66 8.28 27.91
C CYS A 38 -4.83 7.96 28.84
N LYS A 39 -4.73 8.36 30.12
CA LYS A 39 -5.83 8.19 31.07
C LYS A 39 -7.07 8.96 30.64
N LYS A 40 -6.91 10.20 30.22
CA LYS A 40 -8.03 11.02 29.75
C LYS A 40 -8.65 10.45 28.46
N LEU A 41 -7.84 10.05 27.49
CA LEU A 41 -8.31 9.38 26.28
C LEU A 41 -9.03 8.05 26.58
N HIS A 42 -8.58 7.31 27.58
CA HIS A 42 -9.25 6.09 28.03
C HIS A 42 -10.60 6.41 28.71
N GLN A 43 -10.64 7.41 29.61
CA GLN A 43 -11.87 7.87 30.27
C GLN A 43 -12.89 8.38 29.24
N ASP A 44 -12.42 9.10 28.21
CA ASP A 44 -13.26 9.60 27.11
C ASP A 44 -13.67 8.47 26.13
N GLY A 45 -13.26 7.23 26.39
CA GLY A 45 -13.59 6.06 25.58
C GLY A 45 -12.89 6.01 24.21
N LEU A 46 -11.86 6.83 23.98
CA LEU A 46 -11.09 6.86 22.75
C LEU A 46 -9.98 5.78 22.70
N LEU A 47 -9.57 5.29 23.87
CA LEU A 47 -8.72 4.12 24.02
C LEU A 47 -9.52 2.97 24.64
N ASN A 48 -9.20 1.74 24.25
CA ASN A 48 -9.75 0.55 24.87
C ASN A 48 -8.95 0.17 26.15
N GLU A 49 -9.35 -0.92 26.82
CA GLU A 49 -8.69 -1.46 28.02
C GLU A 49 -7.20 -1.81 27.83
N LEU A 50 -6.76 -1.95 26.57
CA LEU A 50 -5.37 -2.19 26.19
C LEU A 50 -4.63 -0.91 25.82
N LEU A 51 -5.21 0.28 26.10
CA LEU A 51 -4.71 1.61 25.71
C LEU A 51 -4.44 1.77 24.20
N LEU A 52 -5.11 0.97 23.38
CA LEU A 52 -5.06 1.12 21.93
C LEU A 52 -6.19 2.05 21.47
N PRO A 53 -5.96 2.89 20.44
CA PRO A 53 -7.02 3.69 19.86
C PRO A 53 -8.19 2.79 19.46
N ARG A 54 -9.40 3.15 19.86
CA ARG A 54 -10.58 2.50 19.31
C ARG A 54 -10.55 2.71 17.80
N LYS A 55 -10.68 1.62 17.04
CA LYS A 55 -10.64 1.65 15.56
C LYS A 55 -11.51 2.77 15.04
N ARG A 56 -11.03 3.43 13.98
CA ARG A 56 -11.83 4.42 13.25
C ARG A 56 -13.18 3.82 12.90
N VAL A 57 -14.22 4.58 13.15
CA VAL A 57 -15.63 4.20 12.96
C VAL A 57 -15.92 3.61 11.57
N LEU A 58 -15.10 3.96 10.56
CA LEU A 58 -15.22 3.42 9.20
C LEU A 58 -14.98 1.90 9.12
N ASP A 59 -13.96 1.40 9.82
CA ASP A 59 -13.68 -0.05 9.87
C ASP A 59 -14.71 -0.80 10.74
N ILE A 60 -15.24 -0.14 11.77
CA ILE A 60 -16.26 -0.71 12.66
C ILE A 60 -17.61 -0.81 11.94
N MET A 61 -17.97 0.19 11.11
CA MET A 61 -19.29 0.22 10.48
C MET A 61 -19.47 -0.70 9.29
N LEU A 62 -18.40 -1.07 8.59
CA LEU A 62 -18.46 -2.13 7.58
C LEU A 62 -18.48 -3.52 8.23
N ASP A 63 -18.04 -3.61 9.48
CA ASP A 63 -17.82 -4.84 10.21
C ASP A 63 -18.95 -5.25 11.19
N GLU A 64 -19.77 -4.30 11.68
CA GLU A 64 -20.79 -4.55 12.72
C GLU A 64 -22.06 -5.29 12.25
N PHE A 65 -22.14 -5.63 10.96
CA PHE A 65 -23.34 -6.25 10.40
C PHE A 65 -23.15 -7.68 9.85
N GLU A 66 -21.95 -8.23 10.00
CA GLU A 66 -21.76 -9.68 9.85
C GLU A 66 -21.86 -10.33 11.24
N ASP A 67 -22.66 -11.38 11.33
CA ASP A 67 -22.91 -12.22 12.49
C ASP A 67 -21.64 -12.47 13.33
N ASP A 68 -21.55 -11.90 14.53
CA ASP A 68 -20.36 -11.88 15.41
C ASP A 68 -19.91 -13.26 15.91
N SER A 69 -20.64 -14.32 15.58
CA SER A 69 -20.37 -15.69 16.02
C SER A 69 -19.43 -16.48 15.11
N LYS A 70 -18.98 -15.92 13.96
CA LYS A 70 -18.21 -16.68 12.98
C LYS A 70 -16.73 -16.28 12.99
N ARG A 71 -15.86 -17.31 12.96
CA ARG A 71 -14.41 -17.16 12.74
C ARG A 71 -14.15 -16.28 11.51
N PRO A 72 -13.12 -15.39 11.51
CA PRO A 72 -12.84 -14.58 10.36
C PRO A 72 -12.61 -15.46 9.13
N LYS A 73 -13.35 -15.19 8.05
CA LYS A 73 -13.26 -15.95 6.82
C LYS A 73 -11.87 -15.79 6.20
N ILE A 74 -11.29 -16.89 5.74
CA ILE A 74 -10.02 -16.92 5.00
C ILE A 74 -10.10 -15.98 3.79
N GLY A 75 -9.03 -15.20 3.54
CA GLY A 75 -8.97 -14.24 2.44
C GLY A 75 -9.52 -12.85 2.79
N THR A 76 -9.81 -12.56 4.06
CA THR A 76 -10.33 -11.27 4.48
C THR A 76 -9.28 -10.42 5.21
N LYS A 77 -9.50 -9.09 5.30
CA LYS A 77 -8.66 -8.18 6.09
C LYS A 77 -8.63 -8.53 7.58
N ARG A 78 -9.65 -9.21 8.09
CA ARG A 78 -9.75 -9.64 9.49
C ARG A 78 -8.93 -10.89 9.79
N SER A 79 -8.73 -11.76 8.81
CA SER A 79 -7.87 -12.93 8.93
C SER A 79 -6.41 -12.48 8.79
N LYS A 80 -5.71 -12.41 9.92
CA LYS A 80 -4.28 -12.05 10.00
C LYS A 80 -3.51 -13.18 10.64
N SER A 81 -2.38 -13.51 10.03
CA SER A 81 -1.47 -14.54 10.54
C SER A 81 -0.01 -14.11 10.33
N TYR A 82 0.89 -14.75 11.08
CA TYR A 82 2.31 -14.63 10.81
C TYR A 82 2.69 -15.53 9.64
N TYR A 83 3.33 -14.95 8.65
CA TYR A 83 3.80 -15.66 7.47
C TYR A 83 5.32 -15.60 7.41
N LYS A 84 5.93 -16.75 7.15
CA LYS A 84 7.38 -16.89 6.97
C LYS A 84 7.78 -16.09 5.71
N ILE A 85 8.86 -15.32 5.85
CA ILE A 85 9.48 -14.58 4.73
C ILE A 85 10.80 -15.23 4.36
N VAL A 86 11.19 -15.09 3.09
CA VAL A 86 12.52 -15.50 2.64
C VAL A 86 13.55 -14.62 3.33
N LEU A 87 14.46 -15.22 4.05
CA LEU A 87 15.61 -14.51 4.58
C LEU A 87 16.57 -14.19 3.43
N PRO A 88 17.18 -13.00 3.43
CA PRO A 88 18.15 -12.63 2.40
C PRO A 88 19.35 -13.59 2.39
N THR A 89 19.93 -13.79 1.21
CA THR A 89 21.20 -14.55 1.04
C THR A 89 22.33 -13.99 1.89
N LEU A 90 22.33 -12.67 2.12
CA LEU A 90 23.23 -11.99 3.07
C LEU A 90 23.08 -12.44 4.52
N MET A 91 21.99 -13.14 4.85
CA MET A 91 21.71 -13.68 6.18
C MET A 91 21.87 -15.20 6.27
N THR A 92 22.19 -15.87 5.17
CA THR A 92 22.47 -17.31 5.18
C THR A 92 23.95 -17.56 5.44
N SER A 93 24.25 -18.68 6.09
CA SER A 93 25.63 -19.06 6.41
C SER A 93 26.48 -19.18 5.16
N VAL A 94 27.66 -18.61 5.22
CA VAL A 94 28.71 -18.89 4.25
C VAL A 94 29.25 -20.30 4.50
N GLU A 95 29.18 -21.16 3.51
CA GLU A 95 29.90 -22.45 3.54
C GLU A 95 31.40 -22.20 3.65
N GLU A 96 32.13 -23.06 4.33
CA GLU A 96 33.55 -22.83 4.68
C GLU A 96 34.43 -22.51 3.47
N ASP A 97 34.04 -22.90 2.26
CA ASP A 97 34.78 -22.76 1.01
C ASP A 97 34.35 -21.54 0.15
N GLN A 98 33.40 -20.73 0.60
CA GLN A 98 32.95 -19.57 -0.18
C GLN A 98 33.98 -18.43 -0.14
N LYS A 99 34.36 -17.92 -1.34
CA LYS A 99 35.23 -16.75 -1.49
C LYS A 99 34.54 -15.51 -0.96
N MET A 100 35.11 -14.84 0.03
CA MET A 100 34.66 -13.51 0.47
C MET A 100 35.07 -12.45 -0.54
N ILE A 101 34.21 -11.47 -0.75
CA ILE A 101 34.42 -10.34 -1.67
C ILE A 101 34.32 -9.03 -0.89
N LEU A 102 35.26 -8.13 -1.19
CA LEU A 102 35.24 -6.77 -0.66
C LEU A 102 34.49 -5.87 -1.62
N TYR A 103 33.43 -5.23 -1.13
CA TYR A 103 32.66 -4.21 -1.83
C TYR A 103 32.89 -2.85 -1.22
N LYS A 104 33.04 -1.83 -2.07
CA LYS A 104 33.03 -0.40 -1.68
C LYS A 104 31.63 0.14 -1.84
N ILE A 105 31.13 0.85 -0.85
CA ILE A 105 29.84 1.57 -0.94
C ILE A 105 30.14 2.95 -1.54
N GLU A 106 29.61 3.22 -2.73
CA GLU A 106 29.69 4.51 -3.41
C GLU A 106 28.33 5.21 -3.28
N LEU A 107 28.36 6.42 -2.73
CA LEU A 107 27.19 7.26 -2.49
C LEU A 107 27.30 8.52 -3.37
N LYS A 108 26.23 8.85 -4.10
CA LYS A 108 26.17 10.03 -4.96
C LYS A 108 24.87 10.79 -4.72
N LEU A 109 24.95 12.06 -4.40
CA LEU A 109 23.77 12.93 -4.32
C LEU A 109 23.22 13.16 -5.74
N VAL A 110 21.96 12.79 -6.00
CA VAL A 110 21.28 12.88 -7.30
C VAL A 110 20.51 14.19 -7.39
N THR A 111 19.68 14.47 -6.40
CA THR A 111 18.93 15.72 -6.29
C THR A 111 19.19 16.33 -4.92
N GLU A 112 19.61 17.59 -4.93
CA GLU A 112 19.67 18.35 -3.68
C GLU A 112 18.25 18.76 -3.31
N SER A 113 17.86 18.55 -2.05
CA SER A 113 16.62 19.16 -1.56
C SER A 113 16.75 20.68 -1.70
N SER A 114 15.65 21.38 -1.91
CA SER A 114 15.57 22.86 -1.94
C SER A 114 16.27 23.52 -0.74
N HIS A 115 16.54 22.75 0.21
CA HIS A 115 17.05 22.96 1.56
C HIS A 115 18.57 23.04 1.67
N THR A 116 19.29 22.17 0.95
CA THR A 116 20.76 22.18 0.91
C THR A 116 21.30 23.39 0.16
N LYS A 117 20.50 24.00 -0.74
CA LYS A 117 20.87 25.21 -1.48
C LYS A 117 21.10 26.42 -0.58
N ASN A 118 20.47 26.49 0.59
CA ASN A 118 20.54 27.65 1.50
C ASN A 118 21.51 27.48 2.69
N VAL A 119 22.07 26.31 2.89
CA VAL A 119 23.09 26.04 3.89
C VAL A 119 24.35 25.64 3.14
N LYS A 120 25.47 26.35 3.32
CA LYS A 120 26.79 25.94 2.85
C LYS A 120 27.21 24.66 3.58
N GLN A 121 26.49 23.58 3.33
CA GLN A 121 26.82 22.26 3.86
C GLN A 121 27.86 21.63 2.97
N TYR A 122 28.90 21.08 3.57
CA TYR A 122 29.84 20.23 2.85
C TYR A 122 29.05 19.08 2.21
N ASN A 123 29.27 18.84 0.93
CA ASN A 123 28.74 17.63 0.30
C ASN A 123 29.47 16.42 0.89
N ILE A 124 28.89 15.84 1.92
CA ILE A 124 29.46 14.70 2.65
C ILE A 124 29.70 13.46 1.77
N TYR A 125 29.12 13.46 0.58
CA TYR A 125 29.28 12.37 -0.39
C TYR A 125 30.43 12.63 -1.38
N ASP A 126 31.03 13.83 -1.36
CA ASP A 126 32.14 14.19 -2.23
C ASP A 126 33.41 13.42 -1.83
N PRO A 127 33.92 12.48 -2.65
CA PRO A 127 35.10 11.70 -2.33
C PRO A 127 36.39 12.53 -2.31
N SER A 128 36.40 13.71 -2.92
CA SER A 128 37.57 14.61 -2.90
C SER A 128 37.76 15.29 -1.54
N GLN A 129 36.66 15.58 -0.87
CA GLN A 129 36.67 16.19 0.48
C GLN A 129 36.68 15.13 1.60
N PHE A 130 36.02 13.98 1.36
CA PHE A 130 35.89 12.88 2.33
C PHE A 130 36.39 11.57 1.69
N PRO A 131 37.72 11.37 1.66
CA PRO A 131 38.32 10.24 0.94
C PRO A 131 38.07 8.87 1.61
N ARG A 132 37.73 8.86 2.89
CA ARG A 132 37.44 7.61 3.65
C ARG A 132 36.00 7.21 3.40
N LYS A 133 35.80 5.96 2.97
CA LYS A 133 34.50 5.39 2.64
C LYS A 133 34.24 4.09 3.42
N LEU A 134 32.98 3.70 3.49
CA LEU A 134 32.60 2.42 4.08
C LEU A 134 32.72 1.30 3.03
N GLY A 135 33.36 0.22 3.44
CA GLY A 135 33.39 -1.05 2.71
C GLY A 135 32.68 -2.15 3.48
N ILE A 136 32.21 -3.14 2.77
CA ILE A 136 31.68 -4.37 3.34
C ILE A 136 32.35 -5.59 2.72
N ILE A 137 32.69 -6.56 3.55
CA ILE A 137 33.20 -7.87 3.13
C ILE A 137 32.05 -8.85 3.28
N VAL A 138 31.66 -9.50 2.21
CA VAL A 138 30.49 -10.40 2.15
C VAL A 138 30.91 -11.74 1.58
N GLY A 139 30.34 -12.83 2.07
CA GLY A 139 30.50 -14.17 1.50
C GLY A 139 29.63 -14.33 0.25
N GLY A 140 30.26 -14.83 -0.84
CA GLY A 140 29.58 -15.02 -2.11
C GLY A 140 29.47 -13.76 -2.96
N GLN A 141 29.27 -13.99 -4.26
CA GLN A 141 29.04 -12.91 -5.25
C GLN A 141 27.56 -12.98 -5.67
N ASP A 142 26.90 -11.82 -5.63
CA ASP A 142 25.56 -11.65 -6.21
C ASP A 142 25.62 -10.42 -7.12
N ASP A 143 25.36 -10.62 -8.42
CA ASP A 143 25.46 -9.57 -9.43
C ASP A 143 24.53 -8.39 -9.11
N ILE A 144 23.44 -8.67 -8.35
CA ILE A 144 22.49 -7.65 -7.93
C ILE A 144 23.11 -6.57 -7.01
N PHE A 145 24.24 -6.86 -6.34
CA PHE A 145 24.88 -5.88 -5.46
C PHE A 145 25.49 -4.70 -6.23
N GLU A 146 25.83 -4.87 -7.49
CA GLU A 146 26.37 -3.82 -8.32
C GLU A 146 25.28 -2.95 -8.99
N HIS A 147 23.98 -3.35 -8.88
CA HIS A 147 22.88 -2.52 -9.37
C HIS A 147 22.71 -1.29 -8.49
N PRO A 148 22.74 -0.08 -9.04
CA PRO A 148 22.53 1.13 -8.29
C PRO A 148 21.07 1.24 -7.82
N PHE A 149 20.87 1.79 -6.63
CA PHE A 149 19.56 2.09 -6.09
C PHE A 149 19.59 3.37 -5.27
N ASP A 150 18.43 3.99 -5.11
CA ASP A 150 18.32 5.25 -4.39
C ASP A 150 17.76 5.06 -2.99
N ILE A 151 18.27 5.87 -2.07
CA ILE A 151 17.72 6.08 -0.74
C ILE A 151 17.40 7.56 -0.56
N PHE A 152 16.37 7.86 0.21
CA PHE A 152 15.93 9.22 0.47
C PHE A 152 16.37 9.65 1.87
N THR A 153 17.11 10.77 1.92
CA THR A 153 17.65 11.34 3.15
C THR A 153 17.19 12.78 3.30
N LEU A 154 17.42 13.39 4.44
CA LEU A 154 17.16 14.84 4.62
C LEU A 154 17.99 15.71 3.68
N SER A 155 19.12 15.20 3.19
CA SER A 155 19.97 15.92 2.22
C SER A 155 19.46 15.83 0.78
N GLY A 156 18.51 14.95 0.51
CA GLY A 156 17.95 14.67 -0.80
C GLY A 156 18.01 13.20 -1.19
N GLN A 157 17.88 12.94 -2.48
CA GLN A 157 17.97 11.61 -3.07
C GLN A 157 19.44 11.24 -3.26
N VAL A 158 19.83 10.11 -2.67
CA VAL A 158 21.21 9.59 -2.72
C VAL A 158 21.21 8.27 -3.46
N SER A 159 21.95 8.21 -4.57
CA SER A 159 22.18 6.95 -5.28
C SER A 159 23.28 6.16 -4.59
N VAL A 160 23.02 4.89 -4.36
CA VAL A 160 23.89 3.92 -3.72
C VAL A 160 24.32 2.89 -4.75
N LYS A 161 25.63 2.65 -4.87
CA LYS A 161 26.20 1.58 -5.68
C LYS A 161 27.26 0.84 -4.90
N LEU A 162 27.18 -0.48 -4.90
CA LEU A 162 28.27 -1.31 -4.39
C LEU A 162 29.21 -1.66 -5.56
N LYS A 163 30.49 -1.41 -5.37
CA LYS A 163 31.53 -1.74 -6.36
C LYS A 163 32.40 -2.88 -5.82
N ALA A 164 32.44 -4.01 -6.52
CA ALA A 164 33.32 -5.09 -6.17
C ALA A 164 34.80 -4.67 -6.38
N LEU A 165 35.62 -4.84 -5.34
CA LEU A 165 37.06 -4.56 -5.39
C LEU A 165 37.89 -5.83 -5.59
N GLY A 166 37.25 -6.99 -5.49
CA GLY A 166 37.88 -8.30 -5.70
C GLY A 166 37.77 -9.23 -4.50
N ALA A 167 38.38 -10.41 -4.63
CA ALA A 167 38.38 -11.42 -3.58
C ALA A 167 39.14 -10.95 -2.34
N PHE A 168 38.50 -11.08 -1.18
CA PHE A 168 39.13 -10.76 0.10
C PHE A 168 39.93 -11.97 0.63
N SER A 169 41.18 -11.75 1.02
CA SER A 169 42.02 -12.74 1.65
C SER A 169 42.23 -12.42 3.13
N ALA A 170 41.69 -13.25 4.00
CA ALA A 170 41.79 -13.07 5.46
C ALA A 170 43.24 -13.10 5.97
N SER A 171 44.14 -13.79 5.28
CA SER A 171 45.58 -13.86 5.67
C SER A 171 46.32 -12.53 5.48
N LYS A 172 45.79 -11.63 4.66
CA LYS A 172 46.40 -10.31 4.37
C LYS A 172 46.16 -9.27 5.45
N TYR A 173 45.19 -9.48 6.33
CA TYR A 173 44.67 -8.43 7.23
C TYR A 173 44.56 -8.91 8.67
N PRO A 174 44.73 -8.06 9.66
CA PRO A 174 44.57 -8.39 11.08
C PRO A 174 43.06 -8.61 11.40
N MET A 175 42.57 -9.81 11.17
CA MET A 175 41.13 -10.15 11.29
C MET A 175 40.52 -9.76 12.63
N LYS A 176 41.30 -9.87 13.73
CA LYS A 176 40.81 -9.43 15.05
C LYS A 176 40.49 -7.95 15.08
N LEU A 177 41.32 -7.12 14.46
CA LEU A 177 41.13 -5.65 14.41
C LEU A 177 39.89 -5.28 13.58
N LEU A 178 39.70 -5.97 12.45
CA LEU A 178 38.52 -5.76 11.61
C LEU A 178 37.23 -6.13 12.35
N LYS A 179 37.22 -7.27 13.05
CA LYS A 179 36.08 -7.72 13.86
C LYS A 179 35.80 -6.77 15.02
N ASP A 180 36.84 -6.31 15.73
CA ASP A 180 36.68 -5.37 16.83
C ASP A 180 36.07 -4.04 16.34
N PHE A 181 36.51 -3.53 15.19
CA PHE A 181 35.93 -2.34 14.57
C PHE A 181 34.49 -2.56 14.15
N HIS A 182 34.20 -3.70 13.51
CA HIS A 182 32.82 -4.07 13.11
C HIS A 182 31.88 -4.09 14.33
N CYS A 183 32.27 -4.77 15.40
CA CYS A 183 31.51 -4.81 16.64
C CYS A 183 31.32 -3.43 17.28
N PHE A 184 32.36 -2.59 17.25
CA PHE A 184 32.30 -1.23 17.74
C PHE A 184 31.31 -0.38 16.91
N ALA A 185 31.36 -0.46 15.58
CA ALA A 185 30.46 0.26 14.69
C ALA A 185 28.99 -0.15 14.90
N LEU A 186 28.72 -1.43 15.12
CA LEU A 186 27.38 -1.93 15.43
C LEU A 186 26.86 -1.40 16.77
N SER A 187 27.69 -1.40 17.81
CA SER A 187 27.25 -0.98 19.16
C SER A 187 27.17 0.53 19.33
N GLU A 188 28.18 1.27 18.91
CA GLU A 188 28.29 2.71 19.17
C GLU A 188 27.55 3.57 18.12
N VAL A 189 27.64 3.18 16.83
CA VAL A 189 27.10 4.00 15.74
C VAL A 189 25.66 3.59 15.39
N ILE A 190 25.40 2.28 15.28
CA ILE A 190 24.07 1.79 14.93
C ILE A 190 23.21 1.63 16.19
N GLY A 191 23.82 1.44 17.37
CA GLY A 191 23.12 1.40 18.65
C GLY A 191 22.60 0.03 19.04
N PHE A 192 23.24 -1.07 18.59
CA PHE A 192 22.92 -2.42 19.05
C PHE A 192 23.45 -2.67 20.47
N ASN A 193 22.76 -3.55 21.19
CA ASN A 193 23.20 -3.93 22.53
C ASN A 193 24.60 -4.55 22.50
N ALA A 194 25.56 -3.91 23.16
CA ALA A 194 26.96 -4.33 23.18
C ALA A 194 27.19 -5.76 23.73
N ASN A 195 26.29 -6.27 24.58
CA ASN A 195 26.39 -7.62 25.10
C ASN A 195 26.03 -8.68 24.05
N LEU A 196 25.01 -8.40 23.21
CA LEU A 196 24.67 -9.24 22.08
C LEU A 196 25.82 -9.26 21.05
N VAL A 197 26.38 -8.10 20.76
CA VAL A 197 27.50 -7.96 19.83
C VAL A 197 28.76 -8.70 20.33
N LYS A 198 29.00 -8.71 21.62
CA LYS A 198 30.16 -9.42 22.23
C LYS A 198 30.01 -10.93 22.31
N ALA A 199 28.77 -11.40 22.44
CA ALA A 199 28.47 -12.85 22.51
C ALA A 199 28.76 -13.58 21.20
N GLU A 200 28.66 -12.92 20.05
CA GLU A 200 28.81 -13.51 18.73
C GLU A 200 30.10 -13.11 18.00
N LYS A 201 31.25 -13.22 18.65
CA LYS A 201 32.59 -12.89 18.10
C LYS A 201 32.99 -13.65 16.83
N GLU A 202 32.21 -14.64 16.39
CA GLU A 202 32.53 -15.53 15.27
C GLU A 202 31.69 -15.36 14.02
N SER A 203 31.07 -14.20 13.83
CA SER A 203 30.33 -13.98 12.61
C SER A 203 31.26 -14.04 11.39
N LYS A 204 31.03 -15.03 10.53
CA LYS A 204 31.80 -15.26 9.29
C LYS A 204 31.16 -14.56 8.07
N GLU A 205 30.10 -13.78 8.23
CA GLU A 205 29.19 -13.49 7.14
C GLU A 205 29.38 -12.15 6.47
N TYR A 206 29.60 -11.11 7.23
CA TYR A 206 30.04 -9.85 6.68
C TYR A 206 30.79 -9.02 7.72
N LEU A 207 31.67 -8.17 7.24
CA LEU A 207 32.42 -7.24 8.08
C LEU A 207 32.32 -5.83 7.47
N MET A 208 32.07 -4.84 8.32
CA MET A 208 32.25 -3.43 7.98
C MET A 208 33.70 -3.03 8.15
N VAL A 209 34.24 -2.35 7.15
CA VAL A 209 35.65 -1.90 7.17
C VAL A 209 35.75 -0.48 6.62
N PRO A 210 36.60 0.38 7.17
CA PRO A 210 36.91 1.67 6.57
C PRO A 210 37.84 1.47 5.37
N LEU A 211 37.57 2.18 4.28
CA LEU A 211 38.40 2.16 3.07
C LEU A 211 39.00 3.53 2.81
N ILE A 212 40.22 3.54 2.30
CA ILE A 212 40.82 4.69 1.65
C ILE A 212 41.15 4.32 0.19
N GLY A 213 40.62 5.06 -0.75
CA GLY A 213 40.67 4.64 -2.16
C GLY A 213 39.93 3.31 -2.38
N ASN A 214 40.68 2.25 -2.68
CA ASN A 214 40.17 0.89 -2.90
C ASN A 214 40.78 -0.14 -1.91
N GLU A 215 41.45 0.32 -0.87
CA GLU A 215 42.12 -0.55 0.11
C GLU A 215 41.54 -0.30 1.51
N ILE A 216 41.66 -1.32 2.39
CA ILE A 216 41.28 -1.19 3.79
C ILE A 216 42.26 -0.27 4.51
N ASP A 217 41.75 0.75 5.19
CA ASP A 217 42.53 1.74 5.94
C ASP A 217 43.03 1.17 7.28
N ILE A 218 44.11 0.37 7.21
CA ILE A 218 44.72 -0.24 8.40
C ILE A 218 45.30 0.84 9.33
N GLY A 219 45.87 1.91 8.77
CA GLY A 219 46.43 3.01 9.58
C GLY A 219 45.36 3.69 10.45
N PHE A 220 44.19 3.88 9.92
CA PHE A 220 43.06 4.38 10.69
C PHE A 220 42.62 3.39 11.79
N LEU A 221 42.53 2.12 11.47
CA LEU A 221 42.12 1.07 12.41
C LEU A 221 43.13 0.91 13.57
N ASP A 222 44.42 0.97 13.27
CA ASP A 222 45.47 0.95 14.31
C ASP A 222 45.41 2.17 15.23
N SER A 223 45.23 3.36 14.65
CA SER A 223 45.06 4.59 15.39
C SER A 223 43.81 4.58 16.26
N TRP A 224 42.67 4.08 15.71
CA TRP A 224 41.44 3.88 16.45
C TRP A 224 41.59 2.91 17.63
N ASN A 225 42.26 1.78 17.41
CA ASN A 225 42.53 0.78 18.46
C ASN A 225 43.43 1.34 19.56
N ALA A 226 44.45 2.12 19.19
CA ALA A 226 45.34 2.79 20.13
C ALA A 226 44.58 3.83 20.97
N ALA A 227 43.70 4.63 20.34
CA ALA A 227 42.90 5.65 21.04
C ALA A 227 41.88 5.00 22.01
N ASN A 228 41.26 3.88 21.64
CA ASN A 228 40.35 3.14 22.53
C ASN A 228 41.03 2.50 23.73
N LYS A 229 42.32 2.17 23.64
CA LYS A 229 43.13 1.60 24.75
C LYS A 229 43.77 2.67 25.63
N ALA A 230 43.95 3.88 25.11
CA ALA A 230 44.54 4.99 25.84
C ALA A 230 43.50 5.65 26.75
N SER A 231 43.52 5.29 28.04
CA SER A 231 42.80 6.02 29.07
C SER A 231 43.51 7.35 29.35
N GLY A 232 42.91 8.45 28.83
CA GLY A 232 43.06 9.80 29.33
C GLY A 232 44.46 10.37 29.51
N LYS A 233 45.13 10.89 28.46
CA LYS A 233 46.20 11.88 28.65
C LYS A 233 45.58 13.28 28.60
N SER A 234 45.57 13.96 29.73
CA SER A 234 45.21 15.37 29.85
C SER A 234 46.39 16.24 29.36
N GLY A 235 46.39 16.56 28.09
CA GLY A 235 47.16 17.73 27.58
C GLY A 235 46.34 19.02 27.78
N LYS A 236 47.03 20.19 27.87
CA LYS A 236 46.34 21.49 27.83
C LYS A 236 45.57 21.57 26.52
N TRP A 237 44.23 21.64 26.60
CA TRP A 237 43.36 21.79 25.43
C TRP A 237 43.68 23.10 24.69
N LYS A 238 43.74 23.04 23.38
CA LYS A 238 43.89 24.18 22.48
C LYS A 238 42.96 23.97 21.29
N PHE A 239 42.23 25.00 20.90
CA PHE A 239 41.36 24.93 19.74
C PHE A 239 42.18 24.74 18.47
N SER A 240 41.82 23.74 17.68
CA SER A 240 42.28 23.52 16.30
C SER A 240 41.07 23.33 15.42
N GLU A 241 40.97 24.08 14.35
CA GLU A 241 39.83 23.98 13.40
C GLU A 241 39.76 22.61 12.71
N ASP A 242 40.90 22.01 12.42
CA ASP A 242 41.00 20.72 11.76
C ASP A 242 40.43 19.57 12.63
N ASP A 243 40.46 19.70 13.96
CA ASP A 243 39.92 18.70 14.86
C ASP A 243 38.37 18.62 14.81
N TYR A 244 37.74 19.75 14.42
CA TYR A 244 36.27 19.86 14.38
C TYR A 244 35.71 19.79 12.96
N LYS A 245 36.54 19.70 11.94
CA LYS A 245 36.15 19.50 10.55
C LYS A 245 35.72 18.05 10.39
N ASP A 246 34.49 17.82 9.96
CA ASP A 246 33.87 16.47 9.83
C ASP A 246 33.89 15.68 11.17
N ALA A 247 33.68 16.35 12.30
CA ALA A 247 33.75 15.70 13.59
C ALA A 247 32.40 15.29 14.17
N VAL A 248 32.41 14.23 14.94
CA VAL A 248 31.36 13.87 15.91
C VAL A 248 31.87 14.30 17.29
N VAL A 249 31.05 15.01 18.03
CA VAL A 249 31.45 15.52 19.37
C VAL A 249 30.49 15.03 20.46
N ILE A 250 31.07 14.77 21.64
CA ILE A 250 30.35 14.35 22.85
C ILE A 250 30.51 15.45 23.88
N PRO A 251 29.42 16.14 24.28
CA PRO A 251 29.50 17.15 25.33
C PRO A 251 29.84 16.51 26.67
N GLN A 252 30.79 17.07 27.41
CA GLN A 252 31.20 16.55 28.73
C GLN A 252 30.06 16.51 29.75
N HIS A 253 29.11 17.44 29.64
CA HIS A 253 27.95 17.55 30.52
C HIS A 253 26.76 16.66 30.08
N ARG A 254 26.84 15.98 28.88
CA ARG A 254 25.81 15.08 28.30
C ARG A 254 26.47 13.83 27.74
N LYS A 255 27.08 13.02 28.60
CA LYS A 255 27.96 11.90 28.24
C LYS A 255 27.31 10.79 27.35
N MET A 256 26.03 10.86 27.07
CA MET A 256 25.29 9.84 26.29
C MET A 256 24.71 10.38 24.99
N GLU A 257 25.09 11.57 24.56
CA GLU A 257 24.55 12.16 23.33
C GLU A 257 25.69 12.48 22.36
N ASN A 258 25.58 12.03 21.11
CA ASN A 258 26.54 12.31 20.04
C ASN A 258 25.99 13.39 19.13
N PHE A 259 26.85 14.30 18.69
CA PHE A 259 26.47 15.40 17.80
C PHE A 259 27.44 15.55 16.64
N PHE A 260 26.91 15.78 15.44
CA PHE A 260 27.69 16.20 14.29
C PHE A 260 28.02 17.68 14.42
N VAL A 261 29.23 18.06 14.06
CA VAL A 261 29.62 19.45 13.86
C VAL A 261 29.23 19.86 12.45
N GLU A 262 28.25 20.76 12.34
CA GLU A 262 27.75 21.25 11.05
C GLU A 262 28.56 22.46 10.57
N GLU A 263 28.96 23.34 11.49
CA GLU A 263 29.67 24.58 11.20
C GLU A 263 30.43 25.10 12.40
N ILE A 264 31.58 25.71 12.13
CA ILE A 264 32.35 26.49 13.13
C ILE A 264 31.91 27.94 13.01
N VAL A 265 31.17 28.44 14.01
CA VAL A 265 30.60 29.78 14.03
C VAL A 265 31.62 30.75 14.64
N ARG A 266 32.43 31.38 13.78
CA ARG A 266 33.50 32.30 14.20
C ARG A 266 32.99 33.63 14.74
N GLU A 267 31.74 34.00 14.39
CA GLU A 267 31.11 35.24 14.83
C GLU A 267 30.62 35.19 16.29
N LYS A 268 30.63 34.02 16.91
CA LYS A 268 30.18 33.80 18.29
C LYS A 268 31.25 33.15 19.12
N CYS A 269 31.33 33.61 20.36
CA CYS A 269 32.25 33.10 21.36
C CYS A 269 31.49 32.75 22.67
N PRO A 270 32.12 32.12 23.66
CA PRO A 270 31.51 31.85 24.97
C PRO A 270 30.89 33.06 25.69
N LEU A 271 31.33 34.29 25.39
CA LEU A 271 30.72 35.50 25.92
C LEU A 271 29.50 36.01 25.17
N SER A 272 29.12 35.36 24.02
CA SER A 272 27.92 35.72 23.28
C SER A 272 26.66 35.32 24.07
N VAL A 273 25.58 36.11 23.90
CA VAL A 273 24.31 35.91 24.59
C VAL A 273 23.55 34.71 24.00
N LEU A 274 22.90 33.94 24.86
CA LEU A 274 22.03 32.82 24.46
C LEU A 274 20.76 33.33 23.72
N PRO A 275 20.26 32.58 22.76
CA PRO A 275 19.09 33.02 21.96
C PRO A 275 17.77 33.07 22.74
N ASN A 276 17.70 32.54 23.95
CA ASN A 276 16.47 32.47 24.76
C ASN A 276 16.35 33.65 25.72
N ASN A 277 15.82 34.78 25.32
CA ASN A 277 15.31 35.96 26.12
C ASN A 277 15.85 36.26 27.53
N ALA A 278 16.89 35.61 27.99
CA ALA A 278 17.59 35.96 29.24
C ALA A 278 18.97 36.56 28.89
N PRO A 279 19.41 37.63 29.59
CA PRO A 279 20.72 38.26 29.37
C PRO A 279 21.85 37.39 29.96
N GLN A 280 21.93 36.13 29.53
CA GLN A 280 22.87 35.14 29.99
C GLN A 280 23.81 34.75 28.86
N THR A 281 25.09 34.76 29.06
CA THR A 281 26.12 34.30 28.12
C THR A 281 26.25 32.77 28.13
N TYR A 282 26.86 32.20 27.10
CA TYR A 282 27.19 30.76 27.11
C TYR A 282 28.09 30.41 28.30
N HIS A 283 29.06 31.26 28.61
CA HIS A 283 29.94 31.09 29.79
C HIS A 283 29.11 30.96 31.07
N ASP A 284 28.27 31.96 31.35
CA ASP A 284 27.42 31.95 32.54
C ASP A 284 26.48 30.74 32.60
N HIS A 285 25.96 30.35 31.47
CA HIS A 285 25.06 29.19 31.34
C HIS A 285 25.78 27.88 31.75
N TYR A 286 26.99 27.66 31.24
CA TYR A 286 27.73 26.44 31.53
C TYR A 286 28.30 26.44 32.96
N GLU A 287 28.71 27.56 33.47
CA GLU A 287 29.20 27.68 34.84
C GLU A 287 28.07 27.47 35.86
N LYS A 288 26.91 28.15 35.69
CA LYS A 288 25.79 28.06 36.63
C LYS A 288 25.05 26.73 36.58
N ASN A 289 24.78 26.21 35.39
CA ASN A 289 23.91 25.04 35.24
C ASN A 289 24.67 23.70 35.26
N TYR A 290 25.92 23.69 34.84
CA TYR A 290 26.69 22.46 34.68
C TYR A 290 28.00 22.48 35.49
N ARG A 291 28.37 23.59 36.12
CA ARG A 291 29.62 23.77 36.87
C ARG A 291 30.88 23.52 36.03
N CYS A 292 30.78 23.77 34.71
CA CYS A 292 31.88 23.63 33.77
C CYS A 292 32.60 24.97 33.62
N LYS A 293 33.92 24.97 33.84
CA LYS A 293 34.77 26.17 33.61
C LYS A 293 35.27 26.19 32.17
N ILE A 294 35.20 27.37 31.54
CA ILE A 294 35.71 27.61 30.20
C ILE A 294 36.96 28.49 30.38
N ASN A 295 38.09 28.01 29.88
CA ASN A 295 39.38 28.73 30.02
C ASN A 295 39.63 29.67 28.86
N ASP A 296 39.28 29.27 27.63
CA ASP A 296 39.41 30.12 26.46
C ASP A 296 38.07 30.79 26.12
N LEU A 297 37.93 32.06 26.42
CA LEU A 297 36.70 32.85 26.18
C LEU A 297 36.61 33.37 24.74
N ASN A 298 37.68 33.26 23.94
CA ASN A 298 37.71 33.74 22.54
C ASN A 298 37.52 32.62 21.50
N GLN A 299 37.37 31.36 21.95
CA GLN A 299 37.13 30.24 21.03
C GLN A 299 35.79 30.42 20.28
N PRO A 300 35.70 29.97 19.01
CA PRO A 300 34.46 29.99 18.26
C PRO A 300 33.46 28.96 18.84
N LEU A 301 32.20 29.08 18.50
CA LEU A 301 31.18 28.07 18.86
C LEU A 301 30.94 27.08 17.74
N LEU A 302 30.56 25.84 18.10
CA LEU A 302 30.20 24.77 17.17
C LEU A 302 28.71 24.76 16.99
N ARG A 303 28.22 24.83 15.74
CA ARG A 303 26.84 24.51 15.41
C ARG A 303 26.75 23.01 15.24
N ILE A 304 25.81 22.43 15.95
CA ILE A 304 25.69 20.96 16.02
C ILE A 304 24.31 20.48 15.64
N SER A 305 24.27 19.26 15.14
CA SER A 305 23.05 18.46 14.96
C SER A 305 23.17 17.12 15.69
N ASN A 306 22.05 16.55 16.12
CA ASN A 306 22.08 15.31 16.90
C ASN A 306 22.43 14.12 15.99
N ALA A 307 23.50 13.38 16.30
CA ALA A 307 23.98 12.23 15.55
C ALA A 307 23.17 10.94 15.85
N ASP A 308 22.50 10.88 17.00
CA ASP A 308 21.70 9.70 17.38
C ASP A 308 20.30 9.72 16.75
N LYS A 309 19.88 10.87 16.21
CA LYS A 309 18.63 10.97 15.45
C LYS A 309 18.83 10.47 14.04
N LYS A 310 18.18 9.36 13.71
CA LYS A 310 18.25 8.76 12.39
C LYS A 310 17.52 9.63 11.38
N HIS A 311 18.26 10.19 10.44
CA HIS A 311 17.78 11.10 9.41
C HIS A 311 17.31 10.38 8.13
N PHE A 312 17.12 9.05 8.20
CA PHE A 312 16.75 8.27 7.05
C PHE A 312 15.25 8.09 7.01
N MET A 313 14.64 8.57 5.96
CA MET A 313 13.22 8.39 5.69
C MET A 313 13.05 7.67 4.37
N TYR A 314 12.38 6.51 4.39
CA TYR A 314 11.66 6.06 3.23
C TYR A 314 10.43 6.96 3.11
N ALA A 315 10.39 7.75 2.05
CA ALA A 315 9.31 8.71 1.89
C ALA A 315 8.07 8.01 1.35
N GLN A 316 6.97 8.07 2.10
CA GLN A 316 5.62 7.91 1.54
C GLN A 316 5.28 9.20 0.75
N VAL A 317 5.94 9.43 -0.39
CA VAL A 317 5.77 10.67 -1.10
C VAL A 317 5.49 10.35 -2.54
N SER A 318 4.36 10.82 -3.03
CA SER A 318 3.92 10.56 -4.38
C SER A 318 4.63 11.41 -5.42
N THR A 319 5.28 12.50 -4.99
CA THR A 319 6.01 13.42 -5.87
C THR A 319 7.26 13.99 -5.19
N VAL A 320 8.20 14.51 -5.96
CA VAL A 320 9.37 15.23 -5.43
C VAL A 320 8.95 16.45 -4.61
N GLN A 321 7.85 17.09 -4.99
CA GLN A 321 7.29 18.24 -4.29
C GLN A 321 6.76 17.89 -2.90
N ASP A 322 6.04 16.78 -2.76
CA ASP A 322 5.59 16.26 -1.46
C ASP A 322 6.78 15.86 -0.57
N PHE A 323 7.88 15.37 -1.17
CA PHE A 323 9.10 15.06 -0.43
C PHE A 323 9.72 16.32 0.15
N ASP A 324 9.82 17.39 -0.64
CA ASP A 324 10.34 18.67 -0.17
C ASP A 324 9.46 19.27 0.92
N GLU A 325 8.13 19.21 0.80
CA GLU A 325 7.18 19.65 1.84
C GLU A 325 7.32 18.83 3.13
N MET A 326 7.47 17.51 3.00
CA MET A 326 7.66 16.61 4.14
C MET A 326 9.01 16.86 4.84
N VAL A 327 10.07 17.09 4.07
CA VAL A 327 11.39 17.49 4.59
C VAL A 327 11.27 18.82 5.33
N GLU A 328 10.50 19.76 4.81
CA GLU A 328 10.29 21.07 5.40
C GLU A 328 9.46 21.01 6.70
N MET A 329 8.37 20.22 6.74
CA MET A 329 7.59 19.92 7.95
C MET A 329 8.44 19.28 9.05
N ASN A 330 9.21 18.25 8.69
CA ASN A 330 10.10 17.60 9.66
C ASN A 330 11.25 18.51 10.11
N ARG A 331 11.73 19.40 9.24
CA ARG A 331 12.73 20.39 9.55
C ARG A 331 12.30 21.32 10.68
N ASN A 332 11.10 21.87 10.62
CA ASN A 332 10.58 22.76 11.65
C ASN A 332 10.56 22.08 13.02
N SER A 333 10.36 20.75 13.06
CA SER A 333 10.47 19.95 14.27
C SER A 333 11.92 19.65 14.70
N PHE A 334 12.90 19.66 13.77
CA PHE A 334 14.30 19.29 14.02
C PHE A 334 15.26 20.49 14.13
N LEU A 335 15.00 21.59 13.42
CA LEU A 335 15.92 22.72 13.30
C LEU A 335 15.63 23.87 14.25
N ASP A 336 14.50 23.88 14.95
CA ASP A 336 14.11 24.96 15.86
C ASP A 336 14.97 25.07 17.14
N LYS A 337 15.97 24.18 17.28
CA LYS A 337 16.98 24.26 18.35
C LYS A 337 18.38 24.11 17.78
N ARG A 338 18.83 25.11 17.04
CA ARG A 338 20.25 25.26 16.67
C ARG A 338 21.07 25.44 17.93
N THR A 339 21.42 24.34 18.58
CA THR A 339 22.26 24.36 19.79
C THR A 339 23.68 24.64 19.38
N LEU A 340 24.28 25.68 19.97
CA LEU A 340 25.69 25.95 19.84
C LEU A 340 26.41 25.32 21.05
N LEU A 341 27.54 24.68 20.81
CA LEU A 341 28.41 24.13 21.87
C LEU A 341 29.74 24.85 21.90
N VAL A 342 30.31 24.85 23.09
CA VAL A 342 31.67 25.37 23.31
C VAL A 342 32.66 24.21 23.05
N PRO A 343 33.62 24.35 22.11
CA PRO A 343 34.58 23.29 21.78
C PRO A 343 35.32 22.72 22.96
N GLU A 344 35.83 23.57 23.87
CA GLU A 344 36.55 23.14 25.08
C GLU A 344 35.74 22.16 25.96
N LEU A 345 34.42 22.24 25.92
CA LEU A 345 33.53 21.38 26.71
C LEU A 345 33.09 20.12 25.93
N THR A 346 33.74 19.83 24.81
CA THR A 346 33.41 18.66 24.00
C THR A 346 34.61 17.74 23.88
N LYS A 347 34.34 16.44 23.72
CA LYS A 347 35.32 15.42 23.32
C LYS A 347 35.02 15.05 21.86
N VAL A 348 36.03 15.17 21.00
CA VAL A 348 35.95 14.72 19.62
C VAL A 348 35.97 13.19 19.57
N HIS A 349 35.03 12.61 18.86
CA HIS A 349 34.98 11.17 18.63
C HIS A 349 35.98 10.77 17.56
N PHE A 350 36.54 9.56 17.64
CA PHE A 350 37.55 9.11 16.71
C PHE A 350 37.02 8.87 15.29
N ILE A 351 35.75 8.39 15.16
CA ILE A 351 35.11 8.19 13.86
C ILE A 351 34.68 9.56 13.30
N PRO A 352 35.10 9.90 12.06
CA PRO A 352 34.67 11.12 11.37
C PRO A 352 33.15 11.11 11.12
N GLY A 353 32.55 12.28 11.07
CA GLY A 353 31.11 12.44 10.85
C GLY A 353 30.62 11.87 9.52
N SER A 354 31.42 11.97 8.45
CA SER A 354 31.12 11.36 7.14
C SER A 354 31.03 9.84 7.22
N LEU A 355 32.04 9.20 7.82
CA LEU A 355 32.04 7.74 7.99
C LEU A 355 30.94 7.28 8.96
N TRP A 356 30.65 8.07 10.00
CA TRP A 356 29.56 7.80 10.93
C TRP A 356 28.21 7.74 10.20
N ARG A 357 27.92 8.72 9.35
CA ARG A 357 26.72 8.77 8.54
C ARG A 357 26.62 7.60 7.56
N GLU A 358 27.72 7.20 6.93
CA GLU A 358 27.76 6.03 6.05
C GLU A 358 27.45 4.73 6.80
N ILE A 359 27.99 4.56 8.01
CA ILE A 359 27.69 3.41 8.89
C ILE A 359 26.20 3.39 9.28
N GLN A 360 25.62 4.54 9.61
CA GLN A 360 24.19 4.62 9.93
C GLN A 360 23.27 4.27 8.76
N MET A 361 23.72 4.47 7.51
CA MET A 361 22.97 4.10 6.32
C MET A 361 22.97 2.58 6.06
N LEU A 362 23.92 1.85 6.61
CA LEU A 362 24.13 0.44 6.29
C LEU A 362 22.88 -0.43 6.49
N PRO A 363 22.09 -0.33 7.58
CA PRO A 363 20.87 -1.12 7.72
C PRO A 363 19.88 -0.92 6.56
N PHE A 364 19.72 0.30 6.06
CA PHE A 364 18.85 0.63 4.93
C PHE A 364 19.39 0.07 3.62
N ILE A 365 20.69 0.21 3.39
CA ILE A 365 21.38 -0.36 2.23
C ILE A 365 21.20 -1.87 2.22
N MET A 366 21.45 -2.55 3.34
CA MET A 366 21.33 -4.01 3.43
C MET A 366 19.88 -4.48 3.29
N ASN A 367 18.91 -3.75 3.82
CA ASN A 367 17.50 -4.07 3.63
C ASN A 367 17.09 -3.98 2.15
N ARG A 368 17.53 -2.93 1.45
CA ARG A 368 17.26 -2.75 0.03
C ARG A 368 17.91 -3.84 -0.81
N LEU A 369 19.20 -4.11 -0.61
CA LEU A 369 19.92 -5.18 -1.28
C LEU A 369 19.24 -6.53 -1.05
N SER A 370 18.80 -6.79 0.16
CA SER A 370 18.09 -8.02 0.51
C SER A 370 16.77 -8.15 -0.24
N SER A 371 16.02 -7.06 -0.35
CA SER A 371 14.75 -7.04 -1.11
C SER A 371 14.99 -7.24 -2.60
N MET A 372 16.02 -6.59 -3.15
CA MET A 372 16.41 -6.73 -4.56
C MET A 372 16.87 -8.16 -4.87
N SER A 373 17.71 -8.75 -4.04
CA SER A 373 18.21 -10.12 -4.23
C SER A 373 17.08 -11.15 -4.19
N LYS A 374 16.16 -11.05 -3.24
CA LYS A 374 14.98 -11.93 -3.17
C LYS A 374 14.15 -11.88 -4.45
N ILE A 375 13.82 -10.69 -4.91
CA ILE A 375 12.99 -10.52 -6.12
C ILE A 375 13.73 -10.94 -7.37
N ASN A 376 15.04 -10.66 -7.47
CA ASN A 376 15.86 -11.12 -8.59
C ASN A 376 15.90 -12.66 -8.68
N ASN A 377 15.99 -13.34 -7.53
CA ASN A 377 15.91 -14.81 -7.49
C ASN A 377 14.54 -15.32 -7.94
N LEU A 378 13.46 -14.65 -7.52
CA LEU A 378 12.11 -14.96 -8.02
C LEU A 378 12.00 -14.74 -9.53
N MET A 379 12.55 -13.64 -10.07
CA MET A 379 12.55 -13.37 -11.50
C MET A 379 13.33 -14.43 -12.29
N LYS A 380 14.49 -14.88 -11.77
CA LYS A 380 15.26 -15.99 -12.36
C LYS A 380 14.44 -17.29 -12.40
N GLU A 381 13.67 -17.59 -11.35
CA GLU A 381 12.78 -18.74 -11.30
C GLU A 381 11.62 -18.60 -12.30
N LEU A 382 10.96 -17.46 -12.32
CA LEU A 382 9.87 -17.16 -13.25
C LEU A 382 10.34 -17.22 -14.71
N ASN A 383 11.55 -16.76 -15.04
CA ASN A 383 12.11 -16.87 -16.40
C ASN A 383 12.23 -18.31 -16.87
N LYS A 384 12.46 -19.26 -15.96
CA LYS A 384 12.53 -20.69 -16.31
C LYS A 384 11.13 -21.28 -16.60
N THR A 385 10.12 -20.78 -15.91
CA THR A 385 8.75 -21.36 -15.96
C THR A 385 7.83 -20.63 -16.94
N VAL A 386 7.85 -19.29 -16.96
CA VAL A 386 6.96 -18.43 -17.76
C VAL A 386 7.59 -18.00 -19.09
N GLY A 387 8.91 -18.13 -19.23
CA GLY A 387 9.68 -17.70 -20.41
C GLY A 387 10.40 -16.37 -20.19
N ARG A 388 11.25 -15.97 -21.15
CA ARG A 388 12.16 -14.81 -21.02
C ARG A 388 11.42 -13.46 -21.09
N HIS A 389 10.63 -13.15 -20.07
CA HIS A 389 9.89 -11.89 -19.94
C HIS A 389 10.55 -10.88 -19.03
N TYR A 390 11.62 -11.27 -18.33
CA TYR A 390 12.29 -10.43 -17.35
C TYR A 390 13.66 -10.01 -17.88
N ASP A 391 13.98 -8.73 -17.66
CA ASP A 391 15.30 -8.19 -17.92
C ASP A 391 16.14 -8.32 -16.64
N LEU A 392 17.14 -9.18 -16.69
CA LEU A 392 18.04 -9.45 -15.56
C LEU A 392 19.37 -8.70 -15.69
N GLU A 393 19.61 -8.04 -16.82
CA GLU A 393 20.87 -7.37 -17.16
C GLU A 393 20.76 -5.83 -17.11
N ASP A 394 19.57 -5.31 -16.85
CA ASP A 394 19.35 -3.88 -16.79
C ASP A 394 20.01 -3.26 -15.55
N ASN A 395 20.90 -2.31 -15.80
CA ASN A 395 21.68 -1.59 -14.78
C ASN A 395 21.11 -0.18 -14.48
N GLU A 396 19.85 0.09 -14.81
CA GLU A 396 19.23 1.37 -14.49
C GLU A 396 19.10 1.56 -12.97
N THR A 397 19.29 2.79 -12.52
CA THR A 397 19.21 3.16 -11.10
C THR A 397 17.79 2.96 -10.58
N PHE A 398 17.64 2.24 -9.48
CA PHE A 398 16.36 2.01 -8.80
C PHE A 398 16.25 2.86 -7.52
N PRO A 399 15.10 3.37 -7.15
CA PRO A 399 13.93 3.57 -7.99
C PRO A 399 13.98 4.93 -8.69
N GLN A 400 13.84 4.94 -10.00
CA GLN A 400 13.28 6.14 -10.60
C GLN A 400 11.83 6.23 -10.08
N LEU A 401 11.37 7.39 -9.71
CA LEU A 401 9.94 7.65 -9.53
C LEU A 401 9.26 7.13 -10.80
N ILE A 402 8.53 6.02 -10.67
CA ILE A 402 7.96 5.34 -11.83
C ILE A 402 6.83 6.24 -12.36
N GLU A 403 7.20 7.18 -13.21
CA GLU A 403 6.26 8.07 -13.92
C GLU A 403 5.72 7.44 -15.21
N ASP A 404 6.19 6.25 -15.58
CA ASP A 404 5.80 5.60 -16.83
C ASP A 404 4.35 5.13 -16.77
N LYS A 405 3.48 5.94 -17.40
CA LYS A 405 2.10 5.54 -17.72
C LYS A 405 2.13 4.35 -18.66
N PRO A 406 1.37 3.29 -18.38
CA PRO A 406 1.16 2.28 -19.42
C PRO A 406 0.40 2.91 -20.60
N SER A 407 0.87 2.66 -21.81
CA SER A 407 0.17 3.09 -23.02
C SER A 407 -1.20 2.39 -23.09
N PHE A 408 -2.28 3.12 -23.39
CA PHE A 408 -3.58 2.50 -23.65
C PHE A 408 -3.50 1.43 -24.73
N LYS A 409 -2.72 1.68 -25.79
CA LYS A 409 -2.52 0.71 -26.90
C LYS A 409 -1.85 -0.58 -26.40
N LEU A 410 -0.88 -0.47 -25.50
CA LEU A 410 -0.23 -1.61 -24.87
C LEU A 410 -1.25 -2.43 -24.07
N LEU A 411 -2.03 -1.78 -23.19
CA LEU A 411 -3.01 -2.43 -22.34
C LEU A 411 -4.07 -3.21 -23.14
N ILE A 412 -4.48 -2.69 -24.29
CA ILE A 412 -5.45 -3.39 -25.18
C ILE A 412 -4.79 -4.30 -26.22
N GLY A 413 -3.48 -4.56 -26.14
CA GLY A 413 -2.77 -5.48 -27.02
C GLY A 413 -2.51 -4.99 -28.46
N LYS A 414 -2.50 -3.67 -28.68
CA LYS A 414 -2.20 -3.05 -30.00
C LYS A 414 -0.75 -2.52 -30.09
N GLU A 415 0.03 -2.72 -29.05
CA GLU A 415 1.43 -2.35 -28.96
C GLU A 415 2.21 -3.49 -28.32
N GLN A 416 3.48 -3.67 -28.69
CA GLN A 416 4.32 -4.70 -28.13
C GLN A 416 4.89 -4.22 -26.80
N GLY A 417 4.80 -5.07 -25.79
CA GLY A 417 5.33 -4.79 -24.46
C GLY A 417 6.85 -4.93 -24.37
N THR A 418 7.40 -4.38 -23.31
CA THR A 418 8.80 -4.50 -22.92
C THR A 418 8.99 -5.64 -21.93
N LYS A 419 10.24 -6.01 -21.67
CA LYS A 419 10.55 -6.92 -20.57
C LYS A 419 10.36 -6.21 -19.24
N LEU A 420 9.93 -7.00 -18.22
CA LEU A 420 9.82 -6.49 -16.87
C LEU A 420 11.21 -6.34 -16.24
N LYS A 421 11.41 -5.24 -15.55
CA LYS A 421 12.60 -4.91 -14.80
C LYS A 421 12.44 -5.22 -13.32
N LEU A 422 13.53 -5.25 -12.57
CA LEU A 422 13.53 -5.47 -11.13
C LEU A 422 12.62 -4.48 -10.36
N PRO A 423 12.60 -3.17 -10.66
CA PRO A 423 11.69 -2.20 -10.03
C PRO A 423 10.22 -2.56 -10.17
N ASP A 424 9.81 -3.00 -11.36
CA ASP A 424 8.42 -3.38 -11.63
C ASP A 424 7.99 -4.54 -10.72
N MET A 425 8.85 -5.53 -10.59
CA MET A 425 8.58 -6.69 -9.72
C MET A 425 8.60 -6.34 -8.23
N LEU A 426 9.53 -5.48 -7.81
CA LEU A 426 9.55 -4.97 -6.43
C LEU A 426 8.25 -4.22 -6.08
N GLN A 427 7.72 -3.43 -7.03
CA GLN A 427 6.44 -2.74 -6.86
C GLN A 427 5.31 -3.72 -6.55
N ALA A 428 5.19 -4.82 -7.30
CA ALA A 428 4.15 -5.83 -7.10
C ALA A 428 4.15 -6.46 -5.70
N PHE A 429 5.32 -6.53 -5.06
CA PHE A 429 5.49 -7.15 -3.74
C PHE A 429 5.61 -6.14 -2.60
N THR A 430 5.38 -4.85 -2.83
CA THR A 430 5.48 -3.81 -1.80
C THR A 430 4.10 -3.30 -1.41
N LEU A 431 3.67 -3.61 -0.18
CA LEU A 431 2.43 -3.08 0.37
C LEU A 431 2.60 -1.60 0.76
N ARG A 432 1.54 -0.83 0.69
CA ARG A 432 1.51 0.57 1.16
C ARG A 432 2.01 0.72 2.61
N GLY A 433 1.76 -0.28 3.45
CA GLY A 433 2.25 -0.33 4.83
C GLY A 433 3.77 -0.37 4.98
N ALA A 434 4.51 -0.70 3.92
CA ALA A 434 5.97 -0.66 3.90
C ALA A 434 6.52 0.77 3.94
N GLY A 435 5.72 1.78 3.56
CA GLY A 435 6.12 3.18 3.59
C GLY A 435 7.22 3.53 2.57
N GLU A 436 7.23 2.81 1.46
CA GLU A 436 8.11 3.08 0.31
C GLU A 436 7.49 4.13 -0.62
N ILE A 437 8.29 4.71 -1.50
CA ILE A 437 7.82 5.68 -2.52
C ILE A 437 6.95 5.04 -3.60
N PHE A 438 6.93 3.74 -3.68
CA PHE A 438 6.13 2.95 -4.59
C PHE A 438 5.39 1.86 -3.80
N ASP A 439 4.23 1.50 -4.28
CA ASP A 439 3.43 0.40 -3.75
C ASP A 439 2.67 -0.33 -4.86
N MET A 440 2.03 -1.42 -4.49
CA MET A 440 1.32 -2.28 -5.42
C MET A 440 -0.09 -1.80 -5.78
N GLU A 441 -0.67 -0.79 -5.09
CA GLU A 441 -2.12 -0.50 -5.16
C GLU A 441 -2.61 -0.15 -6.58
N LYS A 442 -1.81 0.59 -7.38
CA LYS A 442 -2.18 0.88 -8.78
C LYS A 442 -2.16 -0.38 -9.64
N ALA A 443 -1.14 -1.22 -9.45
CA ALA A 443 -1.02 -2.48 -10.17
C ALA A 443 -2.13 -3.47 -9.77
N GLU A 444 -2.53 -3.52 -8.48
CA GLU A 444 -3.68 -4.28 -7.97
C GLU A 444 -4.96 -3.94 -8.76
N ILE A 445 -5.29 -2.65 -8.89
CA ILE A 445 -6.50 -2.21 -9.61
C ILE A 445 -6.49 -2.67 -11.07
N LEU A 446 -5.36 -2.52 -11.75
CA LEU A 446 -5.21 -2.91 -13.14
C LEU A 446 -5.28 -4.43 -13.31
N GLY A 447 -4.64 -5.17 -12.41
CA GLY A 447 -4.64 -6.62 -12.40
C GLY A 447 -6.01 -7.22 -12.07
N ASP A 448 -6.75 -6.64 -11.11
CA ASP A 448 -8.14 -7.03 -10.81
C ASP A 448 -9.04 -6.91 -12.04
N ALA A 449 -8.98 -5.75 -12.73
CA ALA A 449 -9.78 -5.53 -13.94
C ALA A 449 -9.43 -6.53 -15.06
N PHE A 450 -8.15 -6.80 -15.29
CA PHE A 450 -7.72 -7.79 -16.28
C PHE A 450 -8.09 -9.21 -15.90
N LEU A 451 -7.94 -9.58 -14.63
CA LEU A 451 -8.33 -10.88 -14.11
C LEU A 451 -9.83 -11.12 -14.30
N LYS A 452 -10.66 -10.14 -13.94
CA LYS A 452 -12.11 -10.16 -14.18
C LYS A 452 -12.41 -10.38 -15.67
N PHE A 453 -11.77 -9.63 -16.55
CA PHE A 453 -11.92 -9.72 -18.01
C PHE A 453 -11.51 -11.09 -18.54
N ALA A 454 -10.31 -11.57 -18.24
CA ALA A 454 -9.80 -12.84 -18.75
C ALA A 454 -10.63 -14.04 -18.28
N MET A 455 -11.04 -14.04 -17.00
CA MET A 455 -11.88 -15.11 -16.46
C MET A 455 -13.30 -15.06 -17.01
N SER A 456 -13.86 -13.89 -17.29
CA SER A 456 -15.18 -13.78 -17.93
C SER A 456 -15.18 -14.36 -19.35
N ILE A 457 -14.12 -14.11 -20.13
CA ILE A 457 -13.95 -14.73 -21.46
C ILE A 457 -13.87 -16.25 -21.35
N ALA A 458 -13.04 -16.76 -20.42
CA ALA A 458 -12.87 -18.19 -20.26
C ALA A 458 -14.17 -18.88 -19.81
N LEU A 459 -14.95 -18.28 -18.91
CA LEU A 459 -16.26 -18.80 -18.50
C LEU A 459 -17.30 -18.73 -19.63
N PHE A 460 -17.32 -17.64 -20.38
CA PHE A 460 -18.26 -17.44 -21.48
C PHE A 460 -18.01 -18.44 -22.63
N SER A 461 -16.75 -18.78 -22.90
CA SER A 461 -16.35 -19.75 -23.92
C SER A 461 -16.51 -21.22 -23.49
N ASN A 462 -16.70 -21.49 -22.20
CA ASN A 462 -16.75 -22.84 -21.67
C ASN A 462 -18.10 -23.52 -21.99
N LYS A 463 -18.06 -24.64 -22.68
CA LYS A 463 -19.25 -25.35 -23.17
C LYS A 463 -20.12 -25.92 -22.05
N SER A 464 -19.55 -26.29 -20.91
CA SER A 464 -20.29 -26.91 -19.81
C SER A 464 -21.20 -25.93 -19.07
N ILE A 465 -20.86 -24.61 -19.11
CA ILE A 465 -21.58 -23.56 -18.39
C ILE A 465 -22.12 -22.45 -19.31
N SER A 466 -21.82 -22.51 -20.59
CA SER A 466 -22.20 -21.47 -21.57
C SER A 466 -23.70 -21.20 -21.68
N LYS A 467 -24.53 -22.14 -21.24
CA LYS A 467 -26.01 -22.01 -21.23
C LYS A 467 -26.56 -21.32 -19.98
N GLY A 468 -25.70 -20.97 -18.98
CA GLY A 468 -26.12 -20.30 -17.76
C GLY A 468 -26.50 -18.84 -17.98
N ASP A 469 -27.37 -18.31 -17.10
CA ASP A 469 -27.73 -16.91 -17.03
C ASP A 469 -26.57 -16.06 -16.42
N GLU A 470 -26.70 -14.73 -16.39
CA GLU A 470 -25.72 -13.82 -15.84
C GLU A 470 -25.40 -14.15 -14.37
N GLY A 471 -26.41 -14.37 -13.54
CA GLY A 471 -26.23 -14.68 -12.12
C GLY A 471 -25.41 -15.94 -11.89
N PHE A 472 -25.62 -16.95 -12.69
CA PHE A 472 -24.87 -18.21 -12.65
C PHE A 472 -23.41 -18.02 -13.05
N LEU A 473 -23.15 -17.33 -14.17
CA LEU A 473 -21.80 -17.01 -14.63
C LEU A 473 -21.03 -16.12 -13.62
N THR A 474 -21.71 -15.15 -13.04
CA THR A 474 -21.14 -14.25 -12.02
C THR A 474 -20.78 -14.99 -10.73
N GLN A 475 -21.59 -15.98 -10.30
CA GLN A 475 -21.25 -16.82 -9.16
C GLN A 475 -19.96 -17.63 -9.40
N TYR A 476 -19.82 -18.21 -10.58
CA TYR A 476 -18.60 -18.94 -10.95
C TYR A 476 -17.39 -18.00 -11.03
N ARG A 477 -17.54 -16.85 -11.67
CA ARG A 477 -16.48 -15.82 -11.71
C ARG A 477 -16.03 -15.47 -10.30
N SER A 478 -16.96 -15.16 -9.40
CA SER A 478 -16.64 -14.81 -8.01
C SER A 478 -15.88 -15.91 -7.27
N SER A 479 -16.15 -17.18 -7.57
CA SER A 479 -15.41 -18.30 -6.98
C SER A 479 -13.99 -18.43 -7.53
N LEU A 480 -13.75 -18.05 -8.79
CA LEU A 480 -12.43 -18.10 -9.44
C LEU A 480 -11.53 -16.92 -9.05
N VAL A 481 -12.08 -15.70 -8.98
CA VAL A 481 -11.30 -14.48 -8.72
C VAL A 481 -11.39 -14.01 -7.27
N GLY A 482 -12.15 -14.69 -6.43
CA GLY A 482 -12.34 -14.27 -5.03
C GLY A 482 -11.06 -14.35 -4.19
N ASN A 483 -10.88 -13.40 -3.28
CA ASN A 483 -9.70 -13.27 -2.41
C ASN A 483 -9.31 -14.58 -1.70
N LYS A 484 -10.28 -15.42 -1.33
CA LYS A 484 -10.00 -16.73 -0.72
C LYS A 484 -9.21 -17.66 -1.65
N ARG A 485 -9.52 -17.64 -2.96
CA ARG A 485 -8.81 -18.45 -3.95
C ARG A 485 -7.44 -17.85 -4.25
N LEU A 486 -7.37 -16.54 -4.53
CA LEU A 486 -6.11 -15.84 -4.80
C LEU A 486 -5.11 -16.01 -3.65
N PHE A 487 -5.57 -15.90 -2.40
CA PHE A 487 -4.76 -16.20 -1.23
C PHE A 487 -4.19 -17.61 -1.23
N LYS A 488 -5.03 -18.63 -1.53
CA LYS A 488 -4.56 -20.01 -1.58
C LYS A 488 -3.52 -20.23 -2.66
N LEU A 489 -3.72 -19.66 -3.86
CA LEU A 489 -2.77 -19.72 -4.98
C LEU A 489 -1.44 -19.04 -4.64
N ALA A 490 -1.50 -17.84 -4.06
CA ALA A 490 -0.30 -17.15 -3.58
C ALA A 490 0.49 -17.98 -2.56
N LYS A 491 -0.23 -18.66 -1.65
CA LYS A 491 0.39 -19.53 -0.65
C LYS A 491 1.00 -20.77 -1.26
N GLN A 492 0.35 -21.41 -2.24
CA GLN A 492 0.89 -22.57 -2.96
C GLN A 492 2.18 -22.22 -3.74
N LYS A 493 2.24 -21.02 -4.33
CA LYS A 493 3.42 -20.51 -5.03
C LYS A 493 4.43 -19.82 -4.10
N ASN A 494 4.21 -19.85 -2.80
CA ASN A 494 5.06 -19.20 -1.79
C ASN A 494 5.28 -17.69 -2.00
N LEU A 495 4.40 -16.99 -2.73
CA LEU A 495 4.56 -15.57 -3.05
C LEU A 495 4.55 -14.68 -1.80
N HIS A 496 3.84 -15.09 -0.74
CA HIS A 496 3.79 -14.39 0.54
C HIS A 496 5.16 -14.17 1.17
N GLN A 497 6.16 -15.00 0.84
CA GLN A 497 7.50 -14.92 1.39
C GLN A 497 8.32 -13.74 0.87
N PHE A 498 7.91 -13.14 -0.25
CA PHE A 498 8.59 -12.03 -0.91
C PHE A 498 8.02 -10.67 -0.55
N ILE A 499 6.88 -10.62 0.16
CA ILE A 499 6.13 -9.41 0.43
C ILE A 499 6.85 -8.51 1.44
N SER A 500 7.00 -7.23 1.08
CA SER A 500 7.38 -6.16 1.99
C SER A 500 6.11 -5.51 2.56
N ALA A 501 5.80 -5.81 3.83
CA ALA A 501 4.51 -5.43 4.42
C ALA A 501 4.60 -4.32 5.48
N CYS A 502 5.77 -4.12 6.08
CA CYS A 502 5.96 -3.21 7.21
C CYS A 502 7.03 -2.19 6.90
N LYS A 503 6.82 -0.97 7.40
CA LYS A 503 7.85 0.07 7.37
C LYS A 503 9.14 -0.45 7.98
N PHE A 504 10.25 -0.21 7.29
CA PHE A 504 11.57 -0.58 7.78
C PHE A 504 12.02 0.41 8.87
N GLU A 505 12.26 -0.12 10.06
CA GLU A 505 12.78 0.61 11.20
C GLU A 505 13.95 -0.19 11.79
N PRO A 506 15.22 0.27 11.62
CA PRO A 506 16.40 -0.51 11.98
C PRO A 506 16.42 -1.02 13.41
N HIS A 507 15.83 -0.29 14.35
CA HIS A 507 15.78 -0.73 15.75
C HIS A 507 14.74 -1.80 16.04
N LEU A 508 13.68 -1.88 15.22
CA LEU A 508 12.54 -2.74 15.50
C LEU A 508 12.51 -4.01 14.64
N ASN A 509 12.93 -3.92 13.38
CA ASN A 509 12.74 -5.00 12.41
C ASN A 509 13.99 -5.30 11.57
N TRP A 510 15.18 -4.90 12.06
CA TRP A 510 16.44 -5.31 11.47
C TRP A 510 17.43 -5.72 12.57
N LYS A 511 18.15 -6.78 12.32
CA LYS A 511 19.37 -7.15 13.09
C LYS A 511 20.48 -7.44 12.11
N PRO A 512 21.74 -7.23 12.52
CA PRO A 512 22.86 -7.67 11.71
C PRO A 512 22.73 -9.17 11.40
N PRO A 513 23.10 -9.63 10.22
CA PRO A 513 23.08 -11.03 9.91
C PRO A 513 23.71 -11.87 11.02
N ARG A 514 23.03 -12.90 11.48
CA ARG A 514 23.36 -13.83 12.60
C ARG A 514 23.37 -13.23 14.01
N PHE A 515 23.32 -11.94 14.21
CA PHE A 515 23.27 -11.40 15.58
C PHE A 515 21.90 -11.64 16.22
N GLY A 516 21.87 -12.54 17.20
CA GLY A 516 20.67 -12.85 17.98
C GLY A 516 19.55 -13.52 17.19
N HIS A 517 19.89 -14.21 16.09
CA HIS A 517 18.98 -15.01 15.29
C HIS A 517 19.02 -16.45 15.75
N ASP A 518 18.04 -16.85 16.53
CA ASP A 518 17.77 -18.26 16.80
C ASP A 518 16.46 -18.62 16.06
N LEU A 519 16.66 -19.15 14.84
CA LEU A 519 15.53 -19.54 13.97
C LEU A 519 14.71 -20.66 14.57
N ASP A 520 15.34 -21.58 15.30
CA ASP A 520 14.66 -22.71 15.92
C ASP A 520 13.81 -22.23 17.09
N LEU A 521 14.31 -21.29 17.88
CA LEU A 521 13.55 -20.63 18.92
C LEU A 521 12.37 -19.84 18.32
N GLU A 522 12.60 -19.10 17.24
CA GLU A 522 11.54 -18.31 16.59
C GLU A 522 10.46 -19.22 16.01
N ASN A 523 10.82 -20.30 15.35
CA ASN A 523 9.87 -21.29 14.85
C ASN A 523 9.05 -21.93 16.00
N THR A 524 9.71 -22.30 17.10
CA THR A 524 9.04 -22.85 18.28
C THR A 524 8.05 -21.85 18.89
N LEU A 525 8.44 -20.60 19.02
CA LEU A 525 7.56 -19.53 19.51
C LEU A 525 6.38 -19.26 18.58
N MET A 526 6.56 -19.43 17.26
CA MET A 526 5.47 -19.32 16.28
C MET A 526 4.41 -20.41 16.46
N GLU A 527 4.82 -21.65 16.67
CA GLU A 527 3.91 -22.76 16.97
C GLU A 527 3.14 -22.50 18.27
N TRP A 528 3.81 -21.94 19.28
CA TRP A 528 3.17 -21.58 20.54
C TRP A 528 2.21 -20.40 20.41
N ASP A 529 2.51 -19.42 19.52
CA ASP A 529 1.64 -18.30 19.23
C ASP A 529 0.32 -18.74 18.58
N GLU A 530 0.39 -19.70 17.68
CA GLU A 530 -0.82 -20.24 17.04
C GLU A 530 -1.74 -20.91 18.07
N GLU A 531 -1.21 -21.74 18.96
CA GLU A 531 -1.95 -22.37 20.04
C GLU A 531 -2.47 -21.33 21.06
N PHE A 532 -1.66 -20.33 21.40
CA PHE A 532 -2.05 -19.24 22.28
C PHE A 532 -3.28 -18.49 21.74
N ARG A 533 -3.26 -18.16 20.45
CA ARG A 533 -4.39 -17.47 19.79
C ARG A 533 -5.65 -18.34 19.67
N LEU A 534 -5.49 -19.63 19.43
CA LEU A 534 -6.63 -20.57 19.40
C LEU A 534 -7.30 -20.66 20.77
N ASN A 535 -6.52 -20.78 21.83
CA ASN A 535 -7.03 -20.92 23.19
C ASN A 535 -7.66 -19.64 23.78
N ILE A 536 -7.28 -18.47 23.29
CA ILE A 536 -7.92 -17.19 23.68
C ILE A 536 -9.34 -17.09 23.08
N LYS A 537 -9.57 -17.71 21.92
CA LYS A 537 -10.85 -17.66 21.22
C LYS A 537 -11.93 -18.53 21.86
N GLU A 538 -11.53 -19.56 22.61
CA GLU A 538 -12.48 -20.52 23.22
C GLU A 538 -13.00 -20.09 24.62
N GLY A 539 -12.37 -19.13 25.26
CA GLY A 539 -12.60 -18.84 26.69
C GLY A 539 -13.34 -17.55 27.04
N ASP A 540 -13.60 -16.60 26.12
CA ASP A 540 -14.12 -15.30 26.55
C ASP A 540 -15.00 -14.59 25.49
N ASP A 541 -16.30 -14.74 25.63
CA ASP A 541 -17.34 -14.13 24.78
C ASP A 541 -17.49 -12.59 24.98
N THR A 542 -16.75 -11.99 25.89
CA THR A 542 -16.99 -10.62 26.34
C THR A 542 -16.00 -9.57 25.83
N ARG A 543 -14.91 -9.95 25.15
CA ARG A 543 -13.84 -8.99 24.78
C ARG A 543 -13.67 -8.86 23.27
N LYS A 544 -14.43 -7.98 22.65
CA LYS A 544 -14.30 -7.52 21.26
C LYS A 544 -12.95 -6.80 21.06
N GLY A 545 -11.91 -7.49 20.70
CA GLY A 545 -10.58 -6.90 20.45
C GLY A 545 -9.40 -7.88 20.46
N HIS A 546 -9.59 -9.11 20.90
CA HIS A 546 -8.49 -10.07 21.09
C HIS A 546 -7.92 -10.72 19.82
N SER A 547 -8.52 -10.53 18.65
CA SER A 547 -7.99 -11.11 17.39
C SER A 547 -6.64 -10.55 16.96
N GLN A 548 -6.12 -9.52 17.63
CA GLN A 548 -4.81 -8.89 17.33
C GLN A 548 -3.76 -9.15 18.42
N VAL A 549 -4.10 -9.86 19.49
CA VAL A 549 -3.14 -10.19 20.54
C VAL A 549 -2.32 -11.38 20.10
N THR A 550 -1.04 -11.20 19.98
CA THR A 550 -0.08 -12.24 19.67
C THR A 550 0.89 -12.40 20.83
N LEU A 551 1.46 -13.59 20.99
CA LEU A 551 2.45 -13.89 21.99
C LEU A 551 3.63 -12.92 21.92
N PHE A 552 4.08 -12.58 20.72
CA PHE A 552 5.16 -11.63 20.48
C PHE A 552 4.85 -10.20 20.95
N ARG A 553 3.59 -9.80 21.00
CA ARG A 553 3.19 -8.51 21.57
C ARG A 553 3.25 -8.46 23.08
N MET A 554 3.24 -9.63 23.71
CA MET A 554 3.29 -9.79 25.17
C MET A 554 4.71 -10.05 25.68
N MET A 555 5.67 -10.34 24.77
CA MET A 555 7.08 -10.56 25.10
C MET A 555 7.87 -9.27 25.07
N THR A 556 8.90 -9.20 25.92
CA THR A 556 9.93 -8.14 25.93
C THR A 556 11.26 -8.68 25.44
N GLU A 557 12.20 -7.80 25.09
CA GLU A 557 13.57 -8.21 24.78
C GLU A 557 14.28 -8.86 26.00
N ASP A 558 13.89 -8.51 27.22
CA ASP A 558 14.38 -9.17 28.43
C ASP A 558 13.90 -10.61 28.55
N ASP A 559 12.65 -10.90 28.16
CA ASP A 559 12.14 -12.27 28.09
C ASP A 559 12.94 -13.09 27.09
N LYS A 560 13.24 -12.53 25.93
CA LYS A 560 14.04 -13.16 24.89
C LYS A 560 15.46 -13.41 25.37
N LEU A 561 16.08 -12.44 26.01
CA LEU A 561 17.43 -12.58 26.60
C LEU A 561 17.45 -13.65 27.69
N ASN A 562 16.42 -13.70 28.55
CA ASN A 562 16.29 -14.76 29.55
C ASN A 562 16.18 -16.15 28.93
N ILE A 563 15.40 -16.30 27.87
CA ILE A 563 15.26 -17.56 27.14
C ILE A 563 16.59 -17.97 26.52
N GLN A 564 17.32 -17.03 25.90
CA GLN A 564 18.62 -17.30 25.29
C GLN A 564 19.70 -17.67 26.30
N THR A 565 19.66 -17.09 27.52
CA THR A 565 20.69 -17.33 28.54
C THR A 565 20.38 -18.49 29.47
N LYS A 566 19.10 -18.74 29.78
CA LYS A 566 18.66 -19.75 30.76
C LYS A 566 17.99 -20.97 30.10
N GLY A 567 17.77 -20.93 28.78
CA GLY A 567 17.03 -21.94 28.05
C GLY A 567 15.52 -21.66 27.99
N LEU A 568 14.86 -22.37 27.08
CA LEU A 568 13.42 -22.25 26.86
C LEU A 568 12.65 -22.84 28.05
N PRO A 569 11.73 -22.09 28.69
CA PRO A 569 10.86 -22.64 29.73
C PRO A 569 9.92 -23.70 29.12
N THR A 570 9.24 -24.47 29.96
CA THR A 570 8.24 -25.39 29.43
C THR A 570 7.11 -24.61 28.76
N LYS A 571 6.60 -25.11 27.64
CA LYS A 571 5.47 -24.50 26.90
C LYS A 571 4.32 -24.07 27.81
N LYS A 572 3.95 -24.95 28.76
CA LYS A 572 2.85 -24.73 29.70
C LYS A 572 3.10 -23.55 30.63
N GLU A 573 4.30 -23.41 31.16
CA GLU A 573 4.68 -22.32 32.06
C GLU A 573 4.74 -20.99 31.29
N PHE A 574 5.30 -21.02 30.11
CA PHE A 574 5.41 -19.81 29.27
C PHE A 574 4.05 -19.30 28.83
N LEU A 575 3.18 -20.17 28.32
CA LEU A 575 1.81 -19.78 27.93
C LEU A 575 0.98 -19.31 29.13
N LYS A 576 1.17 -19.90 30.32
CA LYS A 576 0.53 -19.43 31.56
C LYS A 576 0.97 -18.02 31.92
N MET A 577 2.29 -17.74 31.86
CA MET A 577 2.83 -16.41 32.12
C MET A 577 2.24 -15.37 31.16
N MET A 578 2.17 -15.66 29.88
CA MET A 578 1.62 -14.76 28.87
C MET A 578 0.12 -14.51 29.04
N ARG A 579 -0.64 -15.56 29.45
CA ARG A 579 -2.07 -15.41 29.78
C ARG A 579 -2.28 -14.52 31.01
N THR A 580 -1.50 -14.70 32.06
CA THR A 580 -1.58 -13.86 33.25
C THR A 580 -1.28 -12.38 32.94
N ARG A 581 -0.32 -12.10 32.02
CA ARG A 581 -0.07 -10.74 31.54
C ARG A 581 -1.27 -10.17 30.78
N LEU A 582 -1.90 -10.99 29.95
CA LEU A 582 -3.09 -10.58 29.20
C LEU A 582 -4.28 -10.30 30.13
N GLU A 583 -4.55 -11.19 31.07
CA GLU A 583 -5.65 -11.06 32.04
C GLU A 583 -5.51 -9.82 32.93
N ASN A 584 -4.29 -9.54 33.35
CA ASN A 584 -3.98 -8.35 34.15
C ASN A 584 -3.89 -7.06 33.34
N SER A 585 -4.13 -7.12 32.03
CA SER A 585 -3.96 -6.00 31.09
C SER A 585 -2.59 -5.32 31.17
N VAL A 586 -1.58 -6.03 31.65
CA VAL A 586 -0.21 -5.56 31.80
C VAL A 586 0.51 -5.78 30.48
N ILE A 587 0.57 -4.72 29.66
CA ILE A 587 1.51 -4.69 28.55
C ILE A 587 2.85 -4.25 29.12
N PRO A 588 3.91 -5.07 29.03
CA PRO A 588 5.22 -4.71 29.55
C PRO A 588 5.72 -3.40 28.93
N ASP A 589 6.25 -2.50 29.76
CA ASP A 589 7.02 -1.33 29.31
C ASP A 589 8.40 -1.82 28.84
N GLY A 590 8.64 -1.80 27.53
CA GLY A 590 9.91 -2.20 26.95
C GLY A 590 9.82 -2.42 25.44
N ASP A 591 10.95 -2.62 24.80
CA ASP A 591 11.01 -2.93 23.37
C ASP A 591 10.35 -4.29 23.11
N LYS A 592 9.32 -4.28 22.27
CA LYS A 592 8.53 -5.47 21.93
C LYS A 592 9.32 -6.38 21.00
N VAL A 593 9.36 -7.65 21.32
CA VAL A 593 9.95 -8.66 20.45
C VAL A 593 9.17 -8.75 19.15
N ARG A 594 9.86 -8.62 18.02
CA ARG A 594 9.29 -8.87 16.69
C ARG A 594 10.03 -10.04 16.06
N PRO A 595 9.30 -11.01 15.48
CA PRO A 595 9.94 -12.05 14.71
C PRO A 595 10.59 -11.44 13.46
N LEU A 596 11.79 -11.91 13.11
CA LEU A 596 12.51 -11.43 11.92
C LEU A 596 12.25 -12.29 10.70
N SER A 597 11.99 -13.58 10.91
CA SER A 597 11.66 -14.54 9.85
C SER A 597 10.17 -14.58 9.49
N HIS A 598 9.32 -13.88 10.24
CA HIS A 598 7.89 -13.90 10.05
C HIS A 598 7.30 -12.47 10.14
N VAL A 599 6.33 -12.19 9.27
CA VAL A 599 5.63 -10.91 9.23
C VAL A 599 4.13 -11.13 9.39
N LEU A 600 3.49 -10.31 10.22
CA LEU A 600 2.04 -10.33 10.41
C LEU A 600 1.35 -9.64 9.23
N MET A 601 0.62 -10.41 8.43
CA MET A 601 -0.10 -9.90 7.25
C MET A 601 -1.56 -10.37 7.26
N ALA A 602 -2.42 -9.59 6.60
CA ALA A 602 -3.78 -10.03 6.33
C ALA A 602 -3.81 -10.94 5.10
N ASP A 603 -4.68 -11.93 5.12
CA ASP A 603 -4.88 -12.85 3.98
C ASP A 603 -5.26 -12.08 2.71
N LYS A 604 -6.09 -11.01 2.85
CA LYS A 604 -6.43 -10.15 1.72
C LYS A 604 -5.19 -9.51 1.08
N SER A 605 -4.26 -9.00 1.87
CA SER A 605 -3.05 -8.37 1.33
C SER A 605 -2.18 -9.34 0.52
N ILE A 606 -2.22 -10.63 0.86
CA ILE A 606 -1.54 -11.68 0.09
C ILE A 606 -2.28 -11.97 -1.22
N ALA A 607 -3.62 -11.92 -1.21
CA ALA A 607 -4.42 -12.03 -2.42
C ALA A 607 -4.20 -10.83 -3.35
N ASP A 608 -4.15 -9.61 -2.79
CA ASP A 608 -3.94 -8.37 -3.55
C ASP A 608 -2.57 -8.37 -4.30
N VAL A 609 -1.55 -9.04 -3.74
CA VAL A 609 -0.25 -9.22 -4.43
C VAL A 609 -0.39 -10.07 -5.71
N VAL A 610 -1.31 -11.03 -5.76
CA VAL A 610 -1.57 -11.80 -6.99
C VAL A 610 -2.13 -10.89 -8.08
N GLU A 611 -3.09 -10.03 -7.73
CA GLU A 611 -3.66 -9.04 -8.64
C GLU A 611 -2.58 -8.03 -9.09
N ALA A 612 -1.77 -7.53 -8.16
CA ALA A 612 -0.67 -6.62 -8.47
C ALA A 612 0.37 -7.27 -9.41
N LEU A 613 0.69 -8.54 -9.22
CA LEU A 613 1.60 -9.27 -10.09
C LEU A 613 1.07 -9.36 -11.52
N ILE A 614 -0.24 -9.62 -11.69
CA ILE A 614 -0.91 -9.60 -12.99
C ILE A 614 -0.84 -8.18 -13.59
N GLY A 615 -1.14 -7.16 -12.80
CA GLY A 615 -1.15 -5.75 -13.23
C GLY A 615 0.20 -5.24 -13.70
N VAL A 616 1.28 -5.60 -13.01
CA VAL A 616 2.65 -5.23 -13.41
C VAL A 616 3.02 -5.89 -14.74
N HIS A 617 2.68 -7.18 -14.94
CA HIS A 617 2.91 -7.87 -16.22
C HIS A 617 2.12 -7.23 -17.35
N LEU A 618 0.88 -6.84 -17.09
CA LEU A 618 0.03 -6.15 -18.05
C LEU A 618 0.59 -4.77 -18.41
N SER A 619 1.01 -3.98 -17.42
CA SER A 619 1.44 -2.59 -17.60
C SER A 619 2.74 -2.45 -18.40
N LYS A 620 3.61 -3.47 -18.37
CA LYS A 620 4.92 -3.47 -19.06
C LYS A 620 4.96 -4.45 -20.23
N GLY A 621 4.50 -5.68 -20.01
CA GLY A 621 4.55 -6.74 -21.01
C GLY A 621 3.30 -6.91 -21.85
N GLY A 622 2.22 -6.17 -21.54
CA GLY A 622 0.93 -6.24 -22.21
C GLY A 622 0.13 -7.52 -21.88
N PRO A 623 -1.03 -7.71 -22.53
CA PRO A 623 -1.93 -8.84 -22.25
C PRO A 623 -1.26 -10.22 -22.38
N GLU A 624 -0.31 -10.38 -23.30
CA GLU A 624 0.39 -11.66 -23.48
C GLU A 624 1.18 -12.05 -22.22
N ALA A 625 1.89 -11.11 -21.60
CA ALA A 625 2.63 -11.35 -20.38
C ALA A 625 1.69 -11.62 -19.19
N ALA A 626 0.59 -10.87 -19.10
CA ALA A 626 -0.43 -11.08 -18.08
C ALA A 626 -1.11 -12.46 -18.19
N VAL A 627 -1.40 -12.93 -19.39
CA VAL A 627 -1.97 -14.28 -19.62
C VAL A 627 -1.01 -15.38 -19.21
N LYS A 628 0.29 -15.21 -19.44
CA LYS A 628 1.30 -16.20 -19.03
C LYS A 628 1.42 -16.29 -17.51
N ILE A 629 1.38 -15.15 -16.81
CA ILE A 629 1.44 -15.16 -15.35
C ILE A 629 0.17 -15.76 -14.74
N LEU A 630 -1.00 -15.53 -15.33
CA LEU A 630 -2.23 -16.21 -14.95
C LEU A 630 -2.09 -17.73 -15.05
N GLY A 631 -1.49 -18.23 -16.14
CA GLY A 631 -1.19 -19.65 -16.31
C GLY A 631 -0.26 -20.18 -15.21
N TYR A 632 0.82 -19.48 -14.91
CA TYR A 632 1.74 -19.83 -13.81
C TYR A 632 1.03 -19.91 -12.45
N LEU A 633 0.10 -19.01 -12.20
CA LEU A 633 -0.67 -18.96 -10.96
C LEU A 633 -1.73 -20.06 -10.86
N GLY A 634 -2.01 -20.80 -11.93
CA GLY A 634 -3.07 -21.81 -11.97
C GLY A 634 -4.47 -21.22 -12.20
N LEU A 635 -4.53 -20.04 -12.83
CA LEU A 635 -5.76 -19.36 -13.24
C LEU A 635 -5.99 -19.51 -14.74
N SER A 636 -5.76 -20.70 -15.27
CA SER A 636 -5.96 -21.01 -16.68
C SER A 636 -6.83 -22.26 -16.82
N PHE A 637 -7.76 -22.24 -17.76
CA PHE A 637 -8.54 -23.41 -18.15
C PHE A 637 -8.98 -23.30 -19.60
N LEU A 638 -9.29 -24.45 -20.19
CA LEU A 638 -9.70 -24.58 -21.59
C LEU A 638 -11.23 -24.57 -21.72
N PRO A 639 -11.79 -24.32 -22.93
CA PRO A 639 -13.24 -24.28 -23.13
C PRO A 639 -13.98 -25.57 -22.80
N ASN A 640 -13.28 -26.69 -22.78
CA ASN A 640 -13.86 -28.03 -22.50
C ASN A 640 -13.56 -28.53 -21.08
N ASP A 641 -12.86 -27.78 -20.26
CA ASP A 641 -12.53 -28.19 -18.90
C ASP A 641 -13.79 -28.22 -18.01
N ASP A 642 -13.85 -29.19 -17.10
CA ASP A 642 -14.88 -29.19 -16.07
C ASP A 642 -14.59 -28.11 -15.03
N ILE A 643 -15.40 -27.07 -15.04
CA ILE A 643 -15.24 -25.92 -14.15
C ILE A 643 -15.34 -26.31 -12.66
N LYS A 644 -16.12 -27.32 -12.29
CA LYS A 644 -16.18 -27.77 -10.90
C LYS A 644 -14.83 -28.29 -10.43
N SER A 645 -14.15 -29.08 -11.27
CA SER A 645 -12.82 -29.59 -10.96
C SER A 645 -11.78 -28.47 -10.92
N VAL A 646 -11.91 -27.44 -11.74
CA VAL A 646 -11.06 -26.25 -11.73
C VAL A 646 -11.25 -25.46 -10.44
N ILE A 647 -12.49 -25.29 -9.96
CA ILE A 647 -12.79 -24.60 -8.70
C ILE A 647 -12.28 -25.39 -7.49
N ASP A 648 -12.38 -26.73 -7.51
CA ASP A 648 -12.00 -27.61 -6.41
C ASP A 648 -10.50 -27.92 -6.33
N TYR A 649 -9.66 -27.23 -7.10
CA TYR A 649 -8.18 -27.37 -7.14
C TYR A 649 -7.64 -28.71 -7.64
N ASN A 650 -8.45 -29.58 -8.19
CA ASN A 650 -8.02 -30.93 -8.57
C ASN A 650 -7.33 -31.00 -9.95
N HIS A 651 -7.34 -29.92 -10.73
CA HIS A 651 -6.70 -29.83 -12.04
C HIS A 651 -5.76 -28.62 -12.15
N LEU A 652 -4.61 -28.69 -11.48
CA LEU A 652 -3.46 -27.86 -11.85
C LEU A 652 -2.71 -28.61 -12.97
N HIS A 653 -3.25 -28.61 -14.17
CA HIS A 653 -2.46 -29.04 -15.31
C HIS A 653 -1.38 -27.99 -15.58
N GLU A 654 -0.13 -28.41 -15.62
CA GLU A 654 0.95 -27.70 -16.31
C GLU A 654 0.68 -27.70 -17.81
N THR A 655 -0.46 -27.09 -18.19
CA THR A 655 -0.82 -26.93 -19.59
C THR A 655 0.10 -25.88 -20.22
N ASN A 656 0.43 -26.12 -21.47
CA ASN A 656 1.24 -25.24 -22.32
C ASN A 656 0.66 -23.81 -22.27
N HIS A 657 1.18 -22.98 -21.37
CA HIS A 657 0.59 -21.71 -20.90
C HIS A 657 0.38 -20.65 -22.01
N LYS A 658 0.90 -20.89 -23.21
CA LYS A 658 0.82 -19.95 -24.33
C LYS A 658 -0.51 -19.95 -25.08
N SER A 659 -1.31 -21.00 -24.96
CA SER A 659 -2.47 -21.20 -25.84
C SER A 659 -3.85 -21.13 -25.16
N TRP A 660 -3.94 -21.19 -23.80
CA TRP A 660 -5.22 -21.30 -23.12
C TRP A 660 -6.17 -20.12 -23.41
N PHE A 661 -5.67 -18.88 -23.31
CA PHE A 661 -6.49 -17.69 -23.52
C PHE A 661 -6.92 -17.55 -24.99
N LYS A 662 -6.00 -17.83 -25.92
CA LYS A 662 -6.33 -17.86 -27.34
C LYS A 662 -7.36 -18.93 -27.67
N SER A 663 -7.24 -20.11 -27.09
CA SER A 663 -8.23 -21.18 -27.27
C SER A 663 -9.62 -20.78 -26.78
N ASN A 664 -9.69 -20.02 -25.66
CA ASN A 664 -10.96 -19.48 -25.20
C ASN A 664 -11.49 -18.36 -26.12
N LEU A 665 -10.65 -17.49 -26.65
CA LEU A 665 -11.06 -16.50 -27.66
C LEU A 665 -11.57 -17.15 -28.93
N ASP A 666 -10.87 -18.17 -29.43
CA ASP A 666 -11.26 -18.91 -30.65
C ASP A 666 -12.56 -19.70 -30.45
N ALA A 667 -12.88 -20.06 -29.20
CA ALA A 667 -14.13 -20.80 -28.84
C ALA A 667 -15.33 -19.87 -28.57
N LEU A 668 -15.16 -18.55 -28.59
CA LEU A 668 -16.26 -17.60 -28.44
C LEU A 668 -17.23 -17.73 -29.63
N PRO A 669 -18.55 -17.54 -29.41
CA PRO A 669 -19.56 -17.70 -30.46
C PRO A 669 -19.38 -16.68 -31.57
N LYS A 670 -19.58 -17.12 -32.82
CA LYS A 670 -19.52 -16.27 -34.02
C LYS A 670 -20.89 -15.75 -34.44
N THR A 671 -21.95 -16.27 -33.85
CA THR A 671 -23.34 -15.89 -34.05
C THR A 671 -24.11 -16.10 -32.75
N SER A 672 -25.19 -15.37 -32.57
CA SER A 672 -26.13 -15.56 -31.45
C SER A 672 -27.31 -16.49 -31.79
N LEU A 673 -27.35 -17.07 -32.97
CA LEU A 673 -28.40 -17.98 -33.36
C LEU A 673 -28.19 -19.34 -32.70
N TRP A 674 -28.94 -19.63 -31.65
CA TRP A 674 -28.74 -20.83 -30.82
C TRP A 674 -28.90 -22.16 -31.56
N LEU A 675 -29.69 -22.19 -32.65
CA LEU A 675 -29.85 -23.35 -33.52
C LEU A 675 -28.60 -23.76 -34.30
N LEU A 676 -27.64 -22.84 -34.48
CA LEU A 676 -26.34 -23.10 -35.11
C LEU A 676 -25.27 -23.58 -34.14
N GLU A 677 -25.50 -23.36 -32.86
CA GLU A 677 -24.57 -23.83 -31.79
C GLU A 677 -24.87 -25.28 -31.35
N GLU A 678 -26.06 -25.84 -31.64
CA GLU A 678 -26.50 -27.18 -31.23
C GLU A 678 -26.42 -28.19 -32.38
N THR A 679 -25.25 -28.53 -32.82
CA THR A 679 -25.03 -29.77 -33.55
C THR A 679 -24.78 -30.88 -32.54
N GLU A 680 -25.74 -31.77 -32.30
CA GLU A 680 -25.70 -33.19 -31.93
C GLU A 680 -26.62 -33.67 -30.81
N ASP A 681 -27.19 -32.83 -29.94
CA ASP A 681 -27.97 -33.31 -28.78
C ASP A 681 -29.34 -32.62 -28.54
N SER A 682 -29.98 -32.02 -29.52
CA SER A 682 -31.25 -31.33 -29.28
C SER A 682 -32.46 -32.25 -29.34
N ALA A 683 -32.93 -32.63 -28.15
CA ALA A 683 -34.22 -33.34 -27.98
C ALA A 683 -35.48 -32.44 -28.10
N PHE A 684 -35.37 -31.20 -28.58
CA PHE A 684 -36.49 -30.31 -28.86
C PHE A 684 -36.71 -30.18 -30.37
N GLY A 685 -37.55 -31.08 -30.92
CA GLY A 685 -37.94 -31.12 -32.30
C GLY A 685 -38.72 -29.90 -32.76
N MET A 686 -38.12 -28.80 -33.04
CA MET A 686 -38.62 -27.76 -33.92
C MET A 686 -37.84 -27.80 -35.23
N ASN A 687 -38.43 -28.36 -36.25
CA ASN A 687 -37.98 -28.27 -37.65
C ASN A 687 -38.14 -26.81 -38.15
N LEU A 688 -37.29 -25.88 -37.69
CA LEU A 688 -37.24 -24.57 -38.31
C LEU A 688 -36.27 -24.61 -39.48
N ASN A 689 -36.79 -24.33 -40.71
CA ASN A 689 -35.95 -24.18 -41.89
C ASN A 689 -35.06 -22.93 -41.75
N PHE A 690 -33.86 -22.94 -42.31
CA PHE A 690 -32.94 -21.77 -42.35
C PHE A 690 -33.65 -20.50 -42.84
N LYS A 691 -34.53 -20.60 -43.80
CA LYS A 691 -35.32 -19.51 -44.36
C LYS A 691 -36.26 -18.90 -43.32
N ASP A 692 -36.89 -19.72 -42.49
CA ASP A 692 -37.78 -19.24 -41.40
C ASP A 692 -37.00 -18.48 -40.34
N ILE A 693 -35.70 -18.82 -40.12
CA ILE A 693 -34.81 -18.10 -39.18
C ILE A 693 -34.45 -16.75 -39.75
N GLU A 694 -34.06 -16.68 -41.03
CA GLU A 694 -33.72 -15.41 -41.71
C GLU A 694 -34.93 -14.46 -41.76
N ASP A 695 -36.10 -14.97 -42.12
CA ASP A 695 -37.33 -14.17 -42.16
C ASP A 695 -37.71 -13.65 -40.78
N ASN A 696 -37.59 -14.46 -39.73
CA ASN A 696 -37.81 -14.05 -38.34
C ASN A 696 -36.78 -13.04 -37.88
N LEU A 697 -35.50 -13.24 -38.18
CA LEU A 697 -34.44 -12.29 -37.86
C LEU A 697 -34.73 -10.93 -38.50
N GLU A 698 -35.06 -10.90 -39.81
CA GLU A 698 -35.37 -9.67 -40.51
C GLU A 698 -36.61 -8.97 -39.93
N MET A 699 -37.65 -9.70 -39.55
CA MET A 699 -38.83 -9.18 -38.90
C MET A 699 -38.49 -8.47 -37.58
N PHE A 700 -37.67 -9.12 -36.72
CA PHE A 700 -37.23 -8.51 -35.45
C PHE A 700 -36.31 -7.30 -35.66
N LEU A 701 -35.39 -7.36 -36.62
CA LEU A 701 -34.50 -6.27 -36.97
C LEU A 701 -35.27 -5.02 -37.47
N ARG A 702 -36.32 -5.21 -38.24
CA ARG A 702 -37.23 -4.11 -38.63
C ARG A 702 -37.95 -3.53 -37.41
N LYS A 703 -38.37 -4.37 -36.45
CA LYS A 703 -39.05 -3.93 -35.23
C LYS A 703 -38.17 -3.07 -34.32
N VAL A 704 -36.89 -3.43 -34.18
CA VAL A 704 -35.92 -2.65 -33.37
C VAL A 704 -35.35 -1.46 -34.13
N ASN A 705 -35.63 -1.26 -35.38
CA ASN A 705 -35.09 -0.18 -36.21
C ASN A 705 -33.55 -0.14 -36.23
N VAL A 706 -32.97 -1.21 -36.78
CA VAL A 706 -31.49 -1.43 -36.79
C VAL A 706 -30.73 -0.24 -37.31
N VAL A 707 -31.17 0.42 -38.38
CA VAL A 707 -30.47 1.56 -39.00
C VAL A 707 -30.33 2.71 -38.01
N GLN A 708 -31.40 2.97 -37.25
CA GLN A 708 -31.38 4.04 -36.25
C GLN A 708 -30.39 3.71 -35.12
N ILE A 709 -30.45 2.53 -34.55
CA ILE A 709 -29.58 2.17 -33.42
C ILE A 709 -28.11 2.09 -33.84
N GLU A 710 -27.77 1.55 -35.00
CA GLU A 710 -26.42 1.54 -35.52
C GLU A 710 -25.85 2.95 -35.75
N SER A 711 -26.69 3.88 -36.19
CA SER A 711 -26.34 5.30 -36.29
C SER A 711 -26.10 5.94 -34.92
N GLN A 712 -26.94 5.62 -33.92
CA GLN A 712 -26.82 6.13 -32.56
C GLN A 712 -25.51 5.67 -31.90
N ILE A 713 -25.23 4.35 -31.97
CA ILE A 713 -24.01 3.80 -31.38
C ILE A 713 -22.74 4.06 -32.22
N GLY A 714 -22.90 4.34 -33.51
CA GLY A 714 -21.80 4.55 -34.47
C GLY A 714 -21.08 3.29 -34.89
N TYR A 715 -21.78 2.15 -34.85
CA TYR A 715 -21.24 0.85 -35.22
C TYR A 715 -22.25 0.06 -36.04
N VAL A 716 -21.81 -0.54 -37.15
CA VAL A 716 -22.63 -1.39 -38.00
C VAL A 716 -22.26 -2.85 -37.76
N PHE A 717 -23.21 -3.62 -37.23
CA PHE A 717 -23.00 -5.05 -36.95
C PHE A 717 -22.86 -5.87 -38.25
N LYS A 718 -21.87 -6.75 -38.26
CA LYS A 718 -21.67 -7.75 -39.31
C LYS A 718 -22.68 -8.89 -39.16
N GLU A 719 -22.76 -9.39 -37.94
CA GLU A 719 -23.68 -10.43 -37.53
C GLU A 719 -24.82 -9.81 -36.70
N LYS A 720 -25.99 -9.60 -37.37
CA LYS A 720 -27.13 -8.91 -36.77
C LYS A 720 -27.79 -9.63 -35.59
N SER A 721 -27.56 -10.94 -35.48
CA SER A 721 -28.08 -11.73 -34.36
C SER A 721 -27.55 -11.31 -33.02
N PHE A 722 -26.31 -10.83 -32.97
CA PHE A 722 -25.71 -10.24 -31.73
C PHE A 722 -26.48 -9.01 -31.28
N LEU A 723 -26.82 -8.11 -32.20
CA LEU A 723 -27.64 -6.93 -31.91
C LEU A 723 -29.04 -7.33 -31.40
N LEU A 724 -29.69 -8.30 -32.05
CA LEU A 724 -31.00 -8.78 -31.61
C LEU A 724 -30.92 -9.36 -30.17
N GLN A 725 -29.91 -10.18 -29.89
CA GLN A 725 -29.72 -10.71 -28.54
C GLN A 725 -29.51 -9.59 -27.52
N ALA A 726 -28.64 -8.63 -27.81
CA ALA A 726 -28.34 -7.52 -26.91
C ALA A 726 -29.54 -6.67 -26.51
N LEU A 727 -30.56 -6.64 -27.37
CA LEU A 727 -31.78 -5.86 -27.13
C LEU A 727 -32.95 -6.72 -26.62
N THR A 728 -32.78 -8.04 -26.43
CA THR A 728 -33.85 -8.95 -26.01
C THR A 728 -33.81 -9.17 -24.51
N HIS A 729 -34.77 -8.58 -23.77
CA HIS A 729 -34.94 -8.85 -22.33
C HIS A 729 -35.55 -10.24 -22.09
N SER A 730 -35.24 -10.89 -20.99
CA SER A 730 -35.74 -12.24 -20.63
C SER A 730 -37.25 -12.37 -20.59
N SER A 731 -38.01 -11.28 -20.38
CA SER A 731 -39.47 -11.28 -20.47
C SER A 731 -40.00 -11.36 -21.90
N TYR A 732 -39.17 -11.22 -22.94
CA TYR A 732 -39.64 -11.18 -24.33
C TYR A 732 -39.66 -12.55 -24.96
N SER A 733 -40.75 -13.29 -24.69
CA SER A 733 -40.90 -14.70 -25.12
C SER A 733 -41.10 -14.90 -26.63
N MET A 734 -41.34 -13.84 -27.39
CA MET A 734 -41.53 -13.91 -28.84
C MET A 734 -40.26 -14.22 -29.64
N ASN A 735 -39.10 -13.77 -29.10
CA ASN A 735 -37.81 -14.12 -29.70
C ASN A 735 -37.42 -15.55 -29.31
N LYS A 736 -37.44 -16.45 -30.30
CA LYS A 736 -37.07 -17.86 -30.15
C LYS A 736 -35.79 -18.22 -30.91
N ILE A 737 -35.13 -17.25 -31.49
CA ILE A 737 -33.94 -17.47 -32.34
C ILE A 737 -32.62 -17.08 -31.63
N THR A 738 -32.67 -16.23 -30.64
CA THR A 738 -31.50 -15.89 -29.81
C THR A 738 -31.83 -16.01 -28.31
N TYR A 739 -30.84 -16.10 -27.47
CA TYR A 739 -31.00 -15.98 -26.01
C TYR A 739 -31.37 -14.54 -25.60
N SER A 740 -31.67 -14.33 -24.30
CA SER A 740 -31.74 -13.00 -23.70
C SER A 740 -30.39 -12.31 -23.64
N TYR A 741 -30.39 -11.01 -23.34
CA TYR A 741 -29.19 -10.21 -23.26
C TYR A 741 -28.29 -10.57 -22.07
N GLU A 742 -28.78 -11.27 -21.06
CA GLU A 742 -28.08 -11.53 -19.77
C GLU A 742 -26.65 -12.10 -19.92
N ARG A 743 -26.44 -12.99 -20.89
CA ARG A 743 -25.10 -13.50 -21.17
C ARG A 743 -24.17 -12.45 -21.76
N LEU A 744 -24.67 -11.60 -22.65
CA LEU A 744 -23.89 -10.51 -23.25
C LEU A 744 -23.62 -9.40 -22.22
N GLU A 745 -24.56 -9.16 -21.31
CA GLU A 745 -24.38 -8.31 -20.13
C GLU A 745 -23.17 -8.75 -19.30
N PHE A 746 -23.10 -10.05 -18.93
CA PHE A 746 -21.97 -10.61 -18.18
C PHE A 746 -20.61 -10.37 -18.86
N LEU A 747 -20.54 -10.57 -20.20
CA LEU A 747 -19.32 -10.34 -20.96
C LEU A 747 -19.00 -8.85 -21.07
N GLY A 748 -20.02 -8.05 -21.38
CA GLY A 748 -19.89 -6.61 -21.59
C GLY A 748 -19.52 -5.86 -20.33
N ASP A 749 -20.06 -6.24 -19.16
CA ASP A 749 -19.63 -5.73 -17.85
C ASP A 749 -18.11 -5.88 -17.65
N ALA A 750 -17.55 -7.03 -17.99
CA ALA A 750 -16.13 -7.26 -17.84
C ALA A 750 -15.27 -6.47 -18.85
N VAL A 751 -15.74 -6.37 -20.10
CA VAL A 751 -15.07 -5.60 -21.16
C VAL A 751 -15.09 -4.10 -20.83
N LEU A 752 -16.24 -3.58 -20.41
CA LEU A 752 -16.42 -2.18 -20.02
C LEU A 752 -15.51 -1.80 -18.85
N ASP A 753 -15.57 -2.57 -17.78
CA ASP A 753 -14.78 -2.34 -16.57
C ASP A 753 -13.27 -2.33 -16.88
N TYR A 754 -12.81 -3.26 -17.72
CA TYR A 754 -11.42 -3.34 -18.16
C TYR A 754 -11.01 -2.12 -18.99
N LEU A 755 -11.79 -1.75 -20.02
CA LEU A 755 -11.47 -0.62 -20.90
C LEU A 755 -11.48 0.72 -20.17
N VAL A 756 -12.45 0.96 -19.29
CA VAL A 756 -12.49 2.15 -18.44
C VAL A 756 -11.27 2.21 -17.51
N THR A 757 -10.89 1.08 -16.91
CA THR A 757 -9.69 1.01 -16.06
C THR A 757 -8.43 1.33 -16.87
N CYS A 758 -8.26 0.75 -18.07
CA CYS A 758 -7.15 1.05 -18.97
C CYS A 758 -7.07 2.53 -19.33
N HIS A 759 -8.20 3.14 -19.63
CA HIS A 759 -8.28 4.58 -19.95
C HIS A 759 -7.84 5.45 -18.76
N LEU A 760 -8.39 5.21 -17.58
CA LEU A 760 -8.03 5.95 -16.36
C LEU A 760 -6.54 5.82 -16.02
N MET A 761 -5.97 4.63 -16.18
CA MET A 761 -4.56 4.35 -15.90
C MET A 761 -3.62 5.00 -16.92
N SER A 762 -4.04 5.12 -18.19
CA SER A 762 -3.22 5.70 -19.27
C SER A 762 -3.30 7.22 -19.36
N THR A 763 -4.34 7.85 -18.80
CA THR A 763 -4.61 9.27 -19.04
C THR A 763 -3.95 10.18 -18.00
N ASN A 764 -3.97 9.82 -16.71
CA ASN A 764 -3.55 10.69 -15.62
C ASN A 764 -2.61 10.01 -14.61
N ASN A 765 -1.37 10.55 -14.45
CA ASN A 765 -0.42 10.09 -13.45
C ASN A 765 -0.80 10.45 -12.01
N ASP A 766 -1.45 11.62 -11.82
CA ASP A 766 -1.70 12.19 -10.50
C ASP A 766 -2.89 11.55 -9.77
N LEU A 767 -3.53 10.56 -10.42
CA LEU A 767 -4.61 9.82 -9.78
C LEU A 767 -4.06 8.83 -8.76
N THR A 768 -4.43 9.04 -7.50
CA THR A 768 -4.18 8.04 -6.45
C THR A 768 -5.04 6.79 -6.67
N PRO A 769 -4.64 5.61 -6.16
CA PRO A 769 -5.41 4.37 -6.28
C PRO A 769 -6.88 4.51 -5.85
N GLY A 770 -7.13 5.19 -4.74
CA GLY A 770 -8.49 5.48 -4.26
C GLY A 770 -9.30 6.35 -5.23
N LYS A 771 -8.65 7.33 -5.89
CA LYS A 771 -9.31 8.16 -6.91
C LYS A 771 -9.67 7.34 -8.14
N ILE A 772 -8.76 6.46 -8.62
CA ILE A 772 -9.03 5.59 -9.77
C ILE A 772 -10.23 4.67 -9.47
N THR A 773 -10.28 4.05 -8.29
CA THR A 773 -11.39 3.21 -7.86
C THR A 773 -12.71 3.97 -7.81
N ASN A 774 -12.71 5.21 -7.29
CA ASN A 774 -13.91 6.04 -7.25
C ASN A 774 -14.39 6.44 -8.65
N LEU A 775 -13.46 6.84 -9.53
CA LEU A 775 -13.78 7.20 -10.92
C LEU A 775 -14.32 6.01 -11.71
N ARG A 776 -13.66 4.84 -11.59
CA ARG A 776 -14.14 3.58 -12.17
C ARG A 776 -15.57 3.29 -11.71
N SER A 777 -15.82 3.32 -10.42
CA SER A 777 -17.16 3.09 -9.86
C SER A 777 -18.19 4.12 -10.30
N ALA A 778 -17.80 5.36 -10.52
CA ALA A 778 -18.70 6.41 -11.01
C ALA A 778 -19.05 6.23 -12.48
N LEU A 779 -18.13 5.74 -13.30
CA LEU A 779 -18.36 5.55 -14.75
C LEU A 779 -19.10 4.26 -15.07
N VAL A 780 -18.88 3.19 -14.30
CA VAL A 780 -19.40 1.83 -14.59
C VAL A 780 -20.60 1.45 -13.72
N ASN A 781 -21.21 2.39 -12.99
CA ASN A 781 -22.40 2.06 -12.21
C ASN A 781 -23.68 2.08 -13.07
N ASN A 782 -24.67 1.30 -12.66
CA ASN A 782 -25.94 1.17 -13.36
C ASN A 782 -26.68 2.52 -13.55
N ASN A 783 -26.49 3.48 -12.66
CA ASN A 783 -27.13 4.79 -12.79
C ASN A 783 -26.56 5.56 -13.98
N THR A 784 -25.23 5.63 -14.08
CA THR A 784 -24.55 6.31 -15.19
C THR A 784 -24.83 5.59 -16.52
N LEU A 785 -24.86 4.26 -16.53
CA LEU A 785 -25.20 3.49 -17.73
C LEU A 785 -26.67 3.66 -18.15
N ALA A 786 -27.60 3.77 -17.19
CA ALA A 786 -29.00 4.07 -17.45
C ALA A 786 -29.19 5.47 -18.07
N ASP A 787 -28.50 6.48 -17.55
CA ASP A 787 -28.51 7.83 -18.13
C ASP A 787 -27.99 7.80 -19.57
N ILE A 788 -26.88 7.10 -19.83
CA ILE A 788 -26.29 6.91 -21.16
C ILE A 788 -27.30 6.22 -22.11
N ALA A 789 -28.01 5.21 -21.62
CA ALA A 789 -29.02 4.50 -22.40
C ALA A 789 -30.19 5.41 -22.80
N VAL A 790 -30.64 6.30 -21.90
CA VAL A 790 -31.73 7.23 -22.17
C VAL A 790 -31.29 8.32 -23.13
N GLU A 791 -30.14 8.96 -22.87
CA GLU A 791 -29.62 10.07 -23.71
C GLU A 791 -29.33 9.64 -25.15
N ASN A 792 -28.81 8.42 -25.33
CA ASN A 792 -28.57 7.85 -26.65
C ASN A 792 -29.83 7.20 -27.25
N GLY A 793 -30.99 7.24 -26.58
CA GLY A 793 -32.25 6.71 -27.07
C GLY A 793 -32.31 5.17 -27.15
N LEU A 794 -31.38 4.45 -26.51
CA LEU A 794 -31.25 3.00 -26.58
C LEU A 794 -32.46 2.27 -25.94
N HIS A 795 -33.06 2.88 -24.93
CA HIS A 795 -34.25 2.37 -24.25
C HIS A 795 -35.47 2.14 -25.21
N LYS A 796 -35.53 2.87 -26.34
CA LYS A 796 -36.61 2.77 -27.33
C LYS A 796 -36.55 1.44 -28.13
N HIS A 797 -35.39 0.82 -28.14
CA HIS A 797 -35.11 -0.37 -28.92
C HIS A 797 -35.19 -1.68 -28.10
N LEU A 798 -35.40 -1.58 -26.78
CA LEU A 798 -35.50 -2.75 -25.91
C LEU A 798 -36.73 -3.58 -26.19
N LEU A 799 -36.53 -4.84 -26.52
CA LEU A 799 -37.58 -5.82 -26.67
C LEU A 799 -37.94 -6.43 -25.31
N GLN A 800 -39.11 -6.07 -24.78
CA GLN A 800 -39.62 -6.56 -23.50
C GLN A 800 -41.15 -6.72 -23.50
N GLN A 801 -41.68 -7.54 -22.60
CA GLN A 801 -43.10 -7.80 -22.43
C GLN A 801 -43.57 -7.64 -20.97
N SER A 802 -42.78 -7.03 -20.11
CA SER A 802 -43.16 -6.77 -18.73
C SER A 802 -43.81 -5.40 -18.57
N PRO A 803 -45.13 -5.33 -18.24
CA PRO A 803 -45.80 -4.05 -18.03
C PRO A 803 -45.21 -3.23 -16.90
N GLU A 804 -44.70 -3.90 -15.88
CA GLU A 804 -44.04 -3.23 -14.72
C GLU A 804 -42.73 -2.58 -15.13
N LEU A 805 -41.90 -3.30 -15.89
CA LEU A 805 -40.63 -2.77 -16.41
C LEU A 805 -40.87 -1.59 -17.33
N PHE A 806 -41.87 -1.69 -18.24
CA PHE A 806 -42.27 -0.62 -19.13
C PHE A 806 -42.65 0.64 -18.33
N LYS A 807 -43.51 0.49 -17.32
CA LYS A 807 -43.90 1.60 -16.45
C LYS A 807 -42.74 2.26 -15.76
N ARG A 808 -41.80 1.47 -15.19
CA ARG A 808 -40.60 1.98 -14.53
C ARG A 808 -39.68 2.75 -15.48
N ILE A 809 -39.49 2.21 -16.70
CA ILE A 809 -38.69 2.90 -17.73
C ILE A 809 -39.36 4.20 -18.14
N SER A 810 -40.70 4.23 -18.41
CA SER A 810 -41.40 5.44 -18.79
C SER A 810 -41.26 6.53 -17.71
N VAL A 811 -41.50 6.20 -16.44
CA VAL A 811 -41.36 7.15 -15.33
C VAL A 811 -39.93 7.71 -15.27
N TYR A 812 -38.92 6.84 -15.42
CA TYR A 812 -37.52 7.28 -15.40
C TYR A 812 -37.16 8.20 -16.57
N VAL A 813 -37.66 7.87 -17.79
CA VAL A 813 -37.46 8.70 -19.00
C VAL A 813 -38.14 10.04 -18.87
N ASP A 814 -39.42 10.06 -18.43
CA ASP A 814 -40.16 11.31 -18.22
C ASP A 814 -39.47 12.23 -17.23
N GLU A 815 -38.97 11.70 -16.14
CA GLU A 815 -38.19 12.47 -15.15
C GLU A 815 -36.86 12.95 -15.71
N HIS A 816 -36.17 12.14 -16.51
CA HIS A 816 -34.92 12.51 -17.15
C HIS A 816 -35.11 13.64 -18.18
N GLU A 817 -36.21 13.64 -18.96
CA GLU A 817 -36.56 14.70 -19.92
C GLU A 817 -36.91 16.02 -19.21
N VAL A 818 -37.65 15.98 -18.10
CA VAL A 818 -37.97 17.18 -17.29
C VAL A 818 -36.68 17.83 -16.75
N LEU A 819 -35.73 17.01 -16.37
CA LEU A 819 -34.46 17.48 -15.82
C LEU A 819 -33.50 18.05 -16.90
N GLN A 820 -33.62 17.59 -18.16
CA GLN A 820 -32.85 18.16 -19.27
C GLN A 820 -33.33 19.60 -19.63
N ALA A 821 -34.59 19.93 -19.38
CA ALA A 821 -35.14 21.24 -19.68
C ALA A 821 -34.65 22.37 -18.75
N GLU A 822 -34.06 22.03 -17.60
CA GLU A 822 -33.63 23.01 -16.58
C GLU A 822 -32.09 23.11 -16.41
N ASP A 823 -31.31 23.40 -17.45
CA ASP A 823 -29.86 23.69 -17.40
C ASP A 823 -28.91 22.47 -17.16
N MET A 824 -28.59 21.77 -18.23
CA MET A 824 -27.83 20.49 -18.29
C MET A 824 -26.49 20.44 -17.53
N ALA A 825 -25.69 21.48 -17.58
CA ALA A 825 -24.34 21.44 -17.01
C ALA A 825 -24.31 21.59 -15.48
N LYS A 826 -25.25 22.31 -14.89
CA LYS A 826 -25.36 22.48 -13.44
C LYS A 826 -25.99 21.30 -12.76
N MET A 827 -26.99 20.70 -13.38
CA MET A 827 -27.81 19.66 -12.76
C MET A 827 -27.19 18.25 -12.79
N PHE A 828 -26.40 17.90 -13.80
CA PHE A 828 -25.77 16.58 -13.86
C PHE A 828 -24.82 16.36 -12.68
N TYR A 829 -24.08 17.39 -12.30
CA TYR A 829 -23.20 17.35 -11.12
C TYR A 829 -23.97 17.47 -9.82
N GLU A 830 -24.95 18.29 -9.80
CA GLU A 830 -25.83 18.42 -8.64
C GLU A 830 -26.66 17.15 -8.42
N LYS A 831 -27.17 16.47 -9.44
CA LYS A 831 -27.96 15.23 -9.35
C LYS A 831 -27.17 14.03 -8.86
N ASN A 832 -25.90 13.91 -9.21
CA ASN A 832 -25.03 12.83 -8.75
C ASN A 832 -24.21 13.19 -7.51
N ASN A 833 -23.98 14.47 -7.23
CA ASN A 833 -23.18 14.94 -6.10
C ASN A 833 -23.92 15.71 -5.02
N GLU A 834 -25.07 16.33 -5.34
CA GLU A 834 -25.88 17.09 -4.38
C GLU A 834 -27.31 16.99 -4.78
N LEU A 835 -28.17 16.51 -3.92
CA LEU A 835 -29.49 16.98 -4.01
C LEU A 835 -30.67 16.19 -3.94
N PHE A 836 -31.47 16.61 -3.34
CA PHE A 836 -32.91 16.91 -3.21
C PHE A 836 -33.36 16.67 -1.80
N ASN A 837 -34.09 17.68 -1.27
CA ASN A 837 -34.82 17.55 0.00
C ASN A 837 -35.88 16.49 -0.15
N GLU A 838 -36.04 15.63 0.82
CA GLU A 838 -37.22 14.77 0.94
C GLU A 838 -38.55 15.59 0.90
N SER A 839 -38.48 16.88 1.29
CA SER A 839 -39.64 17.78 1.23
C SER A 839 -39.91 18.43 -0.12
N ASP A 840 -38.89 18.55 -0.98
CA ASP A 840 -38.98 19.31 -2.23
C ASP A 840 -39.19 18.45 -3.48
N CYS A 841 -38.80 17.14 -3.42
CA CYS A 841 -39.07 16.17 -4.47
C CYS A 841 -39.22 14.75 -3.89
N PRO A 842 -40.40 14.43 -3.36
CA PRO A 842 -40.65 13.08 -2.79
C PRO A 842 -40.61 11.94 -3.80
N CYS A 843 -40.58 12.25 -5.09
CA CYS A 843 -40.65 11.22 -6.16
C CYS A 843 -39.31 10.69 -6.62
N LEU A 844 -38.22 11.47 -6.55
CA LEU A 844 -36.92 11.10 -7.13
C LEU A 844 -36.13 10.05 -6.32
N GLU A 845 -36.33 9.97 -5.01
CA GLU A 845 -35.74 8.90 -4.19
C GLU A 845 -36.57 7.60 -4.19
N GLN A 846 -37.79 7.64 -4.73
CA GLN A 846 -38.69 6.50 -4.86
C GLN A 846 -38.60 5.78 -6.21
N VAL A 847 -37.98 6.40 -7.22
CA VAL A 847 -37.83 5.77 -8.53
C VAL A 847 -36.62 4.85 -8.49
N GLU A 848 -36.90 3.58 -8.37
CA GLU A 848 -35.92 2.53 -8.56
C GLU A 848 -35.48 2.57 -10.03
N ILE A 849 -34.21 2.93 -10.26
CA ILE A 849 -33.62 2.99 -11.61
C ILE A 849 -33.75 1.60 -12.23
N PRO A 850 -34.38 1.46 -13.41
CA PRO A 850 -34.55 0.17 -14.04
C PRO A 850 -33.17 -0.41 -14.40
N LYS A 851 -32.74 -1.52 -13.76
CA LYS A 851 -31.49 -2.19 -14.04
C LYS A 851 -31.31 -2.47 -15.53
N ALA A 852 -32.37 -2.86 -16.20
CA ALA A 852 -32.41 -3.16 -17.64
C ALA A 852 -31.87 -2.04 -18.54
N LEU A 853 -31.89 -0.78 -18.11
CA LEU A 853 -31.30 0.35 -18.86
C LEU A 853 -29.77 0.32 -18.86
N GLY A 854 -29.17 -0.02 -17.73
CA GLY A 854 -27.72 -0.25 -17.65
C GLY A 854 -27.31 -1.51 -18.40
N ASP A 855 -28.07 -2.60 -18.23
CA ASP A 855 -27.81 -3.89 -18.83
C ASP A 855 -27.79 -3.82 -20.36
N ILE A 856 -28.61 -2.96 -20.99
CA ILE A 856 -28.57 -2.75 -22.46
C ILE A 856 -27.20 -2.24 -22.90
N VAL A 857 -26.63 -1.28 -22.20
CA VAL A 857 -25.30 -0.72 -22.56
C VAL A 857 -24.24 -1.80 -22.44
N GLU A 858 -24.22 -2.53 -21.33
CA GLU A 858 -23.29 -3.63 -21.13
C GLU A 858 -23.47 -4.72 -22.19
N SER A 859 -24.69 -5.15 -22.46
CA SER A 859 -24.97 -6.18 -23.47
C SER A 859 -24.59 -5.76 -24.89
N LEU A 860 -24.79 -4.48 -25.27
CA LEU A 860 -24.33 -3.95 -26.55
C LEU A 860 -22.81 -3.97 -26.65
N ILE A 861 -22.09 -3.63 -25.58
CA ILE A 861 -20.63 -3.70 -25.53
C ILE A 861 -20.16 -5.16 -25.71
N GLY A 862 -20.79 -6.10 -25.03
CA GLY A 862 -20.52 -7.53 -25.20
C GLY A 862 -20.78 -8.02 -26.63
N ALA A 863 -21.88 -7.58 -27.24
CA ALA A 863 -22.22 -7.88 -28.63
C ALA A 863 -21.18 -7.33 -29.62
N ILE A 864 -20.78 -6.06 -29.47
CA ILE A 864 -19.76 -5.42 -30.30
C ILE A 864 -18.41 -6.11 -30.15
N TYR A 865 -18.05 -6.51 -28.95
CA TYR A 865 -16.80 -7.23 -28.69
C TYR A 865 -16.75 -8.56 -29.47
N LEU A 866 -17.84 -9.32 -29.49
CA LEU A 866 -17.93 -10.55 -30.27
C LEU A 866 -17.93 -10.27 -31.80
N ASP A 867 -18.73 -9.32 -32.26
CA ASP A 867 -18.89 -8.98 -33.69
C ASP A 867 -17.60 -8.38 -34.30
N THR A 868 -16.79 -7.69 -33.51
CA THR A 868 -15.49 -7.13 -33.92
C THR A 868 -14.37 -8.17 -33.95
N ASN A 869 -14.65 -9.44 -33.65
CA ASN A 869 -13.65 -10.47 -33.43
C ASN A 869 -12.64 -10.08 -32.34
N HIS A 870 -13.17 -9.63 -31.21
CA HIS A 870 -12.46 -9.31 -29.97
C HIS A 870 -11.54 -8.06 -30.06
N ASP A 871 -11.82 -7.13 -30.99
CA ASP A 871 -11.05 -5.90 -31.13
C ASP A 871 -11.44 -4.83 -30.10
N LEU A 872 -10.71 -4.79 -28.99
CA LEU A 872 -10.94 -3.83 -27.92
C LEU A 872 -10.79 -2.36 -28.36
N ALA A 873 -10.00 -2.08 -29.41
CA ALA A 873 -9.86 -0.73 -29.92
C ALA A 873 -11.13 -0.24 -30.66
N GLN A 874 -11.83 -1.13 -31.34
CA GLN A 874 -13.12 -0.78 -31.93
C GLN A 874 -14.20 -0.62 -30.88
N VAL A 875 -14.23 -1.49 -29.90
CA VAL A 875 -15.16 -1.37 -28.75
C VAL A 875 -14.94 -0.03 -28.03
N TRP A 876 -13.70 0.37 -27.80
CA TRP A 876 -13.37 1.63 -27.16
C TRP A 876 -13.89 2.85 -27.92
N ARG A 877 -13.78 2.89 -29.24
CA ARG A 877 -14.32 3.98 -30.06
C ARG A 877 -15.84 4.16 -29.88
N VAL A 878 -16.57 3.05 -29.77
CA VAL A 878 -18.01 3.09 -29.49
C VAL A 878 -18.27 3.60 -28.09
N LEU A 879 -17.50 3.15 -27.10
CA LEU A 879 -17.57 3.64 -25.73
C LEU A 879 -17.30 5.14 -25.64
N GLU A 880 -16.25 5.65 -26.28
CA GLU A 880 -15.97 7.09 -26.33
C GLU A 880 -17.14 7.88 -26.88
N LYS A 881 -17.80 7.38 -27.93
CA LYS A 881 -18.99 8.03 -28.47
C LYS A 881 -20.17 8.00 -27.52
N LEU A 882 -20.43 6.87 -26.86
CA LEU A 882 -21.57 6.72 -25.93
C LEU A 882 -21.39 7.55 -24.65
N PHE A 883 -20.17 7.59 -24.12
CA PHE A 883 -19.86 8.35 -22.91
C PHE A 883 -19.69 9.86 -23.16
N GLY A 884 -19.31 10.26 -24.40
CA GLY A 884 -19.09 11.65 -24.75
C GLY A 884 -18.12 12.37 -23.79
N ASP A 885 -18.47 13.60 -23.42
CA ASP A 885 -17.64 14.42 -22.53
C ASP A 885 -17.55 13.92 -21.07
N ARG A 886 -18.38 12.95 -20.68
CA ARG A 886 -18.41 12.42 -19.31
C ARG A 886 -17.07 11.84 -18.85
N LEU A 887 -16.34 11.17 -19.77
CA LEU A 887 -15.03 10.63 -19.45
C LEU A 887 -14.04 11.70 -18.97
N SER A 888 -14.06 12.86 -19.60
CA SER A 888 -13.19 14.00 -19.26
C SER A 888 -13.72 14.80 -18.06
N GLU A 889 -15.03 14.98 -17.98
CA GLU A 889 -15.67 15.74 -16.91
C GLU A 889 -15.56 15.07 -15.54
N VAL A 890 -15.79 13.75 -15.47
CA VAL A 890 -15.70 12.98 -14.24
C VAL A 890 -14.26 13.00 -13.69
N VAL A 891 -13.25 13.01 -14.56
CA VAL A 891 -11.85 13.17 -14.15
C VAL A 891 -11.59 14.58 -13.60
N ARG A 892 -12.16 15.61 -14.23
CA ARG A 892 -11.96 17.01 -13.83
C ARG A 892 -12.72 17.35 -12.54
N LYS A 893 -13.96 16.87 -12.38
CA LYS A 893 -14.82 17.11 -11.22
C LYS A 893 -15.09 15.78 -10.52
N MET A 894 -14.15 15.35 -9.71
CA MET A 894 -14.17 14.03 -9.09
C MET A 894 -15.39 13.82 -8.20
N PRO A 895 -16.29 12.87 -8.51
CA PRO A 895 -17.44 12.58 -7.69
C PRO A 895 -17.00 11.95 -6.36
N LYS A 896 -17.42 12.56 -5.25
CA LYS A 896 -17.18 12.01 -3.92
C LYS A 896 -18.45 11.38 -3.37
N ASN A 897 -18.36 10.18 -2.82
CA ASN A 897 -19.45 9.58 -2.09
C ASN A 897 -19.84 10.48 -0.90
N PHE A 898 -21.13 10.77 -0.70
CA PHE A 898 -21.61 11.67 0.36
C PHE A 898 -21.18 11.24 1.76
N ILE A 899 -21.12 9.93 2.02
CA ILE A 899 -20.66 9.41 3.31
C ILE A 899 -19.17 9.72 3.49
N VAL A 900 -18.37 9.49 2.44
CA VAL A 900 -16.93 9.78 2.45
C VAL A 900 -16.69 11.28 2.61
N ARG A 901 -17.40 12.10 1.84
CA ARG A 901 -17.30 13.56 1.94
C ARG A 901 -17.66 14.06 3.35
N LEU A 902 -18.75 13.57 3.92
CA LEU A 902 -19.15 13.94 5.27
C LEU A 902 -18.07 13.56 6.30
N MET A 903 -17.43 12.39 6.13
CA MET A 903 -16.37 11.93 7.02
C MET A 903 -15.05 12.69 6.85
N GLU A 904 -14.71 13.13 5.65
CA GLU A 904 -13.55 13.99 5.38
C GLU A 904 -13.73 15.38 6.01
N GLU A 905 -14.93 15.97 5.92
CA GLU A 905 -15.24 17.29 6.50
C GLU A 905 -15.31 17.25 8.04
N PHE A 906 -15.73 16.13 8.61
CA PHE A 906 -15.86 15.94 10.06
C PHE A 906 -15.16 14.65 10.52
N PRO A 907 -13.81 14.59 10.48
CA PRO A 907 -13.09 13.41 10.95
C PRO A 907 -13.42 13.11 12.41
N GLU A 908 -13.81 11.88 12.70
CA GLU A 908 -14.12 11.36 14.06
C GLU A 908 -15.30 12.07 14.77
N ARG A 909 -16.07 12.93 14.07
CA ARG A 909 -17.21 13.66 14.63
C ARG A 909 -18.54 13.21 14.07
N ILE A 910 -18.62 11.99 13.52
CA ILE A 910 -19.82 11.45 12.87
C ILE A 910 -20.15 10.11 13.48
N GLU A 911 -21.42 9.94 13.81
CA GLU A 911 -21.97 8.68 14.31
C GLU A 911 -23.27 8.36 13.56
N PHE A 912 -23.37 7.16 12.99
CA PHE A 912 -24.62 6.66 12.42
C PHE A 912 -25.31 5.72 13.42
N ASN A 913 -26.60 5.96 13.67
CA ASN A 913 -27.40 5.09 14.52
C ASN A 913 -27.65 3.72 13.87
N ARG A 914 -28.12 2.75 14.66
CA ARG A 914 -28.62 1.49 14.14
C ARG A 914 -29.81 1.73 13.22
N PRO A 915 -29.94 0.96 12.10
CA PRO A 915 -31.06 1.08 11.20
C PRO A 915 -32.36 0.66 11.91
N GLU A 916 -33.40 1.43 11.71
CA GLU A 916 -34.74 1.16 12.21
C GLU A 916 -35.66 0.84 11.04
N MET A 917 -36.37 -0.28 11.11
CA MET A 917 -37.41 -0.64 10.14
C MET A 917 -38.68 0.18 10.40
N MET A 918 -39.18 0.86 9.39
CA MET A 918 -40.43 1.60 9.46
C MET A 918 -41.62 0.69 9.13
N LYS A 919 -42.84 1.13 9.49
CA LYS A 919 -44.09 0.37 9.25
C LYS A 919 -44.40 0.13 7.76
N ASP A 920 -43.88 0.96 6.89
CA ASP A 920 -43.98 0.90 5.43
C ASP A 920 -42.90 0.02 4.76
N GLY A 921 -42.11 -0.71 5.55
CA GLY A 921 -41.03 -1.59 5.06
C GLY A 921 -39.74 -0.85 4.70
N LYS A 922 -39.70 0.48 4.81
CA LYS A 922 -38.48 1.26 4.58
C LYS A 922 -37.55 1.24 5.81
N VAL A 923 -36.29 1.53 5.58
CA VAL A 923 -35.25 1.63 6.62
C VAL A 923 -34.95 3.09 6.89
N SER A 924 -34.91 3.47 8.17
CA SER A 924 -34.52 4.80 8.63
C SER A 924 -33.16 4.73 9.33
N ILE A 925 -32.27 5.68 9.05
CA ILE A 925 -30.99 5.86 9.72
C ILE A 925 -30.79 7.33 10.07
N ILE A 926 -30.28 7.59 11.28
CA ILE A 926 -29.93 8.94 11.74
C ILE A 926 -28.41 9.06 11.78
N VAL A 927 -27.87 10.10 11.16
CA VAL A 927 -26.48 10.51 11.33
C VAL A 927 -26.39 11.66 12.32
N ARG A 928 -25.47 11.56 13.26
CA ARG A 928 -25.13 12.61 14.22
C ARG A 928 -23.80 13.23 13.81
N VAL A 929 -23.78 14.55 13.67
CA VAL A 929 -22.57 15.31 13.37
C VAL A 929 -22.27 16.23 14.55
N TYR A 930 -21.13 16.06 15.16
CA TYR A 930 -20.71 16.79 16.34
C TYR A 930 -19.91 18.04 15.93
N LYS A 931 -20.49 19.22 16.15
CA LYS A 931 -19.77 20.49 16.02
C LYS A 931 -19.03 20.82 17.33
N THR A 932 -19.68 20.55 18.47
CA THR A 932 -19.18 20.61 19.85
C THR A 932 -19.53 19.30 20.54
N GLU A 933 -18.84 18.95 21.64
CA GLU A 933 -19.06 17.67 22.32
C GLU A 933 -20.46 17.47 22.88
N ASP A 934 -21.18 18.54 23.21
CA ASP A 934 -22.44 18.48 23.96
C ASP A 934 -23.72 18.57 23.12
N ASP A 935 -23.65 18.95 21.84
CA ASP A 935 -24.86 19.09 21.01
C ASP A 935 -24.66 18.56 19.58
N PRO A 936 -24.95 17.27 19.33
CA PRO A 936 -24.88 16.69 18.00
C PRO A 936 -26.06 17.15 17.15
N MET A 937 -25.76 17.68 15.97
CA MET A 937 -26.76 17.88 14.92
C MET A 937 -27.19 16.52 14.37
N ARG A 938 -28.52 16.30 14.28
CA ARG A 938 -29.10 15.02 13.86
C ARG A 938 -29.77 15.17 12.52
N PHE A 939 -29.44 14.27 11.57
CA PHE A 939 -30.02 14.25 10.25
C PHE A 939 -30.55 12.85 9.96
N LYS A 940 -31.81 12.76 9.54
CA LYS A 940 -32.51 11.50 9.28
C LYS A 940 -32.53 11.22 7.79
N GLY A 941 -32.17 9.99 7.40
CA GLY A 941 -32.32 9.47 6.05
C GLY A 941 -33.23 8.26 6.04
N ILE A 942 -34.07 8.15 5.01
CA ILE A 942 -34.99 7.04 4.78
C ILE A 942 -34.66 6.42 3.44
N GLY A 943 -34.67 5.12 3.33
CA GLY A 943 -34.39 4.43 2.07
C GLY A 943 -34.98 3.01 2.04
N LEU A 944 -35.09 2.41 0.83
CA LEU A 944 -35.62 1.04 0.66
C LEU A 944 -34.75 -0.01 1.33
N ASN A 945 -33.48 0.28 1.49
CA ASN A 945 -32.54 -0.57 2.18
C ASN A 945 -31.58 0.27 3.03
N LYS A 946 -30.80 -0.39 3.85
CA LYS A 946 -29.86 0.21 4.78
C LYS A 946 -28.82 1.11 4.10
N LYS A 947 -28.33 0.71 2.92
CA LYS A 947 -27.32 1.48 2.18
C LYS A 947 -27.94 2.79 1.66
N ALA A 948 -29.13 2.73 1.10
CA ALA A 948 -29.88 3.90 0.64
C ALA A 948 -30.20 4.87 1.77
N ALA A 949 -30.71 4.36 2.91
CA ALA A 949 -31.00 5.18 4.08
C ALA A 949 -29.76 5.89 4.64
N LYS A 950 -28.61 5.24 4.61
CA LYS A 950 -27.34 5.81 5.08
C LYS A 950 -26.83 6.92 4.16
N VAL A 951 -26.94 6.73 2.84
CA VAL A 951 -26.60 7.74 1.84
C VAL A 951 -27.54 8.93 1.96
N ALA A 952 -28.86 8.71 2.10
CA ALA A 952 -29.86 9.76 2.29
C ALA A 952 -29.56 10.60 3.55
N ALA A 953 -29.18 9.96 4.67
CA ALA A 953 -28.81 10.68 5.89
C ALA A 953 -27.56 11.55 5.69
N ALA A 954 -26.53 11.04 4.97
CA ALA A 954 -25.33 11.81 4.69
C ALA A 954 -25.59 12.98 3.73
N LYS A 955 -26.43 12.79 2.70
CA LYS A 955 -26.88 13.86 1.80
C LYS A 955 -27.58 14.97 2.57
N CYS A 956 -28.57 14.61 3.40
CA CYS A 956 -29.31 15.54 4.23
C CYS A 956 -28.37 16.35 5.15
N ALA A 957 -27.39 15.68 5.77
CA ALA A 957 -26.39 16.33 6.62
C ALA A 957 -25.55 17.36 5.85
N ILE A 958 -24.94 16.97 4.72
CA ILE A 958 -24.07 17.86 3.94
C ILE A 958 -24.85 19.10 3.47
N ARG A 959 -26.05 18.92 3.00
CA ARG A 959 -26.89 20.01 2.50
C ARG A 959 -27.23 20.99 3.60
N GLU A 960 -27.70 20.52 4.74
CA GLU A 960 -28.08 21.40 5.85
C GLU A 960 -26.86 22.09 6.46
N LEU A 961 -25.70 21.42 6.48
CA LEU A 961 -24.44 22.00 6.94
C LEU A 961 -23.91 23.08 5.97
N LYS A 962 -24.13 22.91 4.66
CA LYS A 962 -23.87 23.97 3.65
C LYS A 962 -24.78 25.18 3.83
N LYS A 963 -26.10 24.95 3.95
CA LYS A 963 -27.05 26.05 4.22
C LYS A 963 -26.68 26.85 5.47
N ARG A 964 -26.11 26.24 6.46
CA ARG A 964 -25.62 26.88 7.69
C ARG A 964 -24.23 27.50 7.56
N GLY A 965 -23.57 27.42 6.39
CA GLY A 965 -22.25 27.96 6.15
C GLY A 965 -21.13 27.23 6.93
N ILE A 966 -21.39 25.98 7.40
CA ILE A 966 -20.42 25.19 8.16
C ILE A 966 -19.47 24.45 7.22
N ILE A 967 -19.96 24.08 6.03
CA ILE A 967 -19.17 23.48 4.95
C ILE A 967 -19.09 24.50 3.81
N SER A 968 -17.90 24.72 3.27
CA SER A 968 -17.70 25.59 2.12
C SER A 968 -17.94 24.86 0.79
N ASP A 969 -18.37 25.62 -0.25
CA ASP A 969 -18.53 25.10 -1.62
C ASP A 969 -17.19 24.94 -2.38
N LYS A 970 -16.03 25.07 -1.69
CA LYS A 970 -14.74 24.84 -2.35
C LYS A 970 -14.60 23.35 -2.70
N VAL A 971 -14.68 23.10 -3.99
CA VAL A 971 -14.37 21.82 -4.66
C VAL A 971 -12.87 21.58 -4.64
#